data_4609964ef82c31c5ff0c1f80fcc820cd
#
_entry.id   4609964ef82c31c5ff0c1f80fcc820cd
#
_cell.length_a   1.000
_cell.length_b   1.000
_cell.length_c   1.000
_cell.angle_alpha   90.00
_cell.angle_beta   90.00
_cell.angle_gamma   90.00
#
_symmetry.space_group_name_H-M   'P 1'
#
loop_
_entity.id
_entity.type
_entity.pdbx_description
1 polymer ?
#
loop_
_entity_poly.entity_id
_entity_poly.type
_entity_poly.pdbx_seq_one_letter_code
_entity_poly.pdbx_strand_id
1 'polypeptide(L)'
;MIAVNEKALRFETLRKDMEGDLYTDTTQRILYATDASAYREIPLAVTRPAAIDDIKKIIAFARSEGTSVIPRGAGTSLAGQVVGPGIVMDISKHLNRILEFNPAERWVKVEPGVILSELNKFLAPHGLQFGPETSTANRCCMGGMLGNNSCGAHSIIHGSVRDHILGVDAILSDGSEAHFRPLTTEEFNTKCEGDHGLLETMIYRNLRDILSDTVNAEEIRKEYPHPDLKRRNNGYALDVLLDTDPFAGNGEMINVCKLLAGSEGTLAFTTAMKLNLVPLTEQKTGLLCAHFDSLQDAVRANIIVLKHLPAAVELIDDYILNCTKDNIDQSRNRFFVKGDPKVILIIEISRPTVAEIQETASAMERDMSGAGYGYHFPLVTDSGEMARVWELRKAGLGVLLNIPGTKKSVQVIEDTAVLPDLFPDYIEEAGRVLEKYGLSCAYYAHIATGELHLSPLLDLKDPDDIRIFHNLAGDIAALVKKYRGSLSGEHGDGRLRGEIIPLMLGEHNYRLLKDLKKTWDPHNVFNPGKITDTPPITENLRYPAGESIKIEGTTFPFPEREGLLYAVEKCSGSGDCRKSAIMGGTMCPTFMATGDEDKSTRARANILREFLTRSDRKNRFDHEEIYRVMDLCLSCKACKSECPSNVDVAKFKAEFLQHYYDSHRIPLRTLLIAWLPRLYGPGMMMRPLTNFFTGTTLFKKLIGFEEKRSIPALSPVTLRGWHKAQGTGHRAQRLGRESSAAALRQAQGPAKEGKGSVCLFADEFTNYNESDIGIKAVMLLERLGYDVIIPRHRESGRTFLSKGLLRSAKKVAIENILMLKDYVSDKRPLVGIEPSAILSFRDEYPEIAGPQHSDAA
;
A
#
# COMPACT_ATOMS: atom_id res chain seq x y z
N MET A 1 28.71 6.77 27.66
CA MET A 1 29.44 5.68 27.00
C MET A 1 29.26 4.33 27.67
N ILE A 2 29.44 4.18 29.00
CA ILE A 2 29.27 2.88 29.70
C ILE A 2 27.83 2.36 29.59
N ALA A 3 26.81 3.17 29.87
CA ALA A 3 25.38 2.76 29.78
C ALA A 3 24.93 2.41 28.35
N VAL A 4 25.48 3.05 27.34
CA VAL A 4 25.17 2.72 25.90
C VAL A 4 25.79 1.37 25.53
N ASN A 5 26.93 1.04 26.07
CA ASN A 5 27.64 -0.23 25.85
C ASN A 5 26.91 -1.40 26.55
N GLU A 6 26.40 -1.20 27.77
CA GLU A 6 25.61 -2.21 28.48
C GLU A 6 24.31 -2.54 27.78
N LYS A 7 23.56 -1.53 27.33
CA LYS A 7 22.30 -1.72 26.60
C LYS A 7 22.52 -2.46 25.28
N ALA A 8 23.57 -2.13 24.54
CA ALA A 8 23.96 -2.85 23.33
C ALA A 8 24.29 -4.32 23.59
N LEU A 9 25.00 -4.62 24.70
CA LEU A 9 25.37 -5.98 25.09
C LEU A 9 24.12 -6.82 25.45
N ARG A 10 23.11 -6.21 26.10
CA ARG A 10 21.85 -6.89 26.43
C ARG A 10 21.04 -7.24 25.18
N PHE A 11 20.99 -6.38 24.16
CA PHE A 11 20.36 -6.72 22.87
C PHE A 11 21.09 -7.84 22.14
N GLU A 12 22.43 -7.90 22.24
CA GLU A 12 23.20 -9.00 21.66
C GLU A 12 22.94 -10.33 22.36
N THR A 13 22.68 -10.32 23.68
CA THR A 13 22.27 -11.51 24.42
C THR A 13 20.89 -11.96 23.95
N LEU A 14 19.90 -11.07 23.91
CA LEU A 14 18.55 -11.40 23.42
C LEU A 14 18.59 -11.96 21.98
N ARG A 15 19.41 -11.34 21.09
CA ARG A 15 19.56 -11.81 19.71
C ARG A 15 20.04 -13.27 19.60
N LYS A 16 20.96 -13.68 20.48
CA LYS A 16 21.49 -15.05 20.49
C LYS A 16 20.50 -16.08 21.02
N ASP A 17 19.56 -15.63 21.87
CA ASP A 17 18.55 -16.49 22.49
C ASP A 17 17.29 -16.64 21.62
N MET A 18 17.12 -15.83 20.57
CA MET A 18 15.99 -15.86 19.63
C MET A 18 16.28 -16.73 18.42
N GLU A 19 15.22 -17.35 17.89
CA GLU A 19 15.25 -18.00 16.57
C GLU A 19 15.02 -17.00 15.44
N GLY A 20 14.26 -15.93 15.69
CA GLY A 20 13.95 -14.87 14.75
C GLY A 20 15.02 -13.79 14.64
N ASP A 21 14.68 -12.71 13.94
CA ASP A 21 15.59 -11.60 13.67
C ASP A 21 15.48 -10.50 14.75
N LEU A 22 16.61 -9.84 15.10
CA LEU A 22 16.67 -8.65 15.92
C LEU A 22 17.65 -7.64 15.33
N TYR A 23 17.21 -6.39 15.15
CA TYR A 23 17.97 -5.29 14.56
C TYR A 23 17.99 -4.08 15.49
N THR A 24 19.19 -3.54 15.71
CA THR A 24 19.42 -2.30 16.48
C THR A 24 20.07 -1.21 15.62
N ASP A 25 20.39 -1.54 14.35
CA ASP A 25 21.02 -0.59 13.44
C ASP A 25 20.07 0.53 13.01
N THR A 26 20.67 1.67 12.67
CA THR A 26 19.93 2.89 12.28
C THR A 26 19.01 2.68 11.09
N THR A 27 19.45 1.90 10.09
CA THR A 27 18.66 1.64 8.87
C THR A 27 17.34 0.98 9.20
N GLN A 28 17.36 -0.17 9.87
CA GLN A 28 16.14 -0.91 10.22
C GLN A 28 15.23 -0.06 11.14
N ARG A 29 15.77 0.63 12.12
CA ARG A 29 14.99 1.49 13.01
C ARG A 29 14.29 2.62 12.27
N ILE A 30 14.95 3.26 11.28
CA ILE A 30 14.33 4.28 10.41
C ILE A 30 13.19 3.70 9.59
N LEU A 31 13.35 2.50 9.02
CA LEU A 31 12.32 1.88 8.18
C LEU A 31 11.03 1.56 8.95
N TYR A 32 11.14 1.32 10.24
CA TYR A 32 10.01 1.04 11.13
C TYR A 32 9.54 2.25 11.95
N ALA A 33 10.12 3.42 11.72
CA ALA A 33 9.78 4.66 12.44
C ALA A 33 8.44 5.27 12.00
N THR A 34 7.85 4.81 10.89
CA THR A 34 6.61 5.32 10.32
C THR A 34 5.67 4.20 9.90
N ASP A 35 4.40 4.50 9.82
CA ASP A 35 3.37 3.69 9.16
C ASP A 35 2.70 4.51 8.01
N ALA A 36 1.42 4.35 7.73
CA ALA A 36 0.72 5.16 6.74
C ALA A 36 0.15 6.48 7.32
N SER A 37 0.33 6.74 8.61
CA SER A 37 -0.12 7.97 9.29
C SER A 37 0.83 9.15 9.12
N ALA A 38 0.47 10.28 9.70
CA ALA A 38 1.30 11.47 9.74
C ALA A 38 2.46 11.41 10.77
N TYR A 39 2.60 10.32 11.53
CA TYR A 39 3.53 10.21 12.65
C TYR A 39 4.86 9.57 12.29
N ARG A 40 5.89 9.92 13.08
CA ARG A 40 7.23 9.37 13.00
C ARG A 40 7.90 9.32 14.36
N GLU A 41 8.31 8.14 14.78
CA GLU A 41 9.10 7.96 15.99
C GLU A 41 10.08 6.80 15.81
N ILE A 42 11.39 7.02 16.12
CA ILE A 42 12.42 5.99 15.91
C ILE A 42 12.32 4.94 17.02
N PRO A 43 12.03 3.68 16.72
CA PRO A 43 11.98 2.63 17.72
C PRO A 43 13.38 2.32 18.29
N LEU A 44 13.41 1.75 19.49
CA LEU A 44 14.65 1.32 20.14
C LEU A 44 15.31 0.15 19.38
N ALA A 45 14.52 -0.79 18.94
CA ALA A 45 14.94 -1.94 18.14
C ALA A 45 13.77 -2.45 17.28
N VAL A 46 14.08 -3.32 16.33
CA VAL A 46 13.10 -4.04 15.49
C VAL A 46 13.36 -5.54 15.66
N THR A 47 12.29 -6.31 15.93
CA THR A 47 12.35 -7.77 16.04
C THR A 47 11.37 -8.41 15.07
N ARG A 48 11.69 -9.60 14.58
CA ARG A 48 10.82 -10.47 13.76
C ARG A 48 10.83 -11.86 14.39
N PRO A 49 9.95 -12.12 15.36
CA PRO A 49 9.92 -13.41 16.05
C PRO A 49 9.57 -14.54 15.10
N ALA A 50 10.27 -15.67 15.22
CA ALA A 50 10.01 -16.88 14.45
C ALA A 50 9.15 -17.91 15.23
N ALA A 51 9.10 -17.79 16.55
CA ALA A 51 8.36 -18.68 17.43
C ALA A 51 7.66 -17.90 18.56
N ILE A 52 6.71 -18.54 19.22
CA ILE A 52 6.01 -17.98 20.41
C ILE A 52 7.01 -17.71 21.54
N ASP A 53 8.02 -18.56 21.68
CA ASP A 53 9.07 -18.40 22.69
C ASP A 53 9.88 -17.10 22.48
N ASP A 54 10.15 -16.71 21.25
CA ASP A 54 10.76 -15.41 20.94
C ASP A 54 9.90 -14.26 21.46
N ILE A 55 8.57 -14.33 21.27
CA ILE A 55 7.63 -13.31 21.75
C ILE A 55 7.73 -13.14 23.25
N LYS A 56 7.72 -14.27 24.00
CA LYS A 56 7.84 -14.27 25.48
C LYS A 56 9.18 -13.67 25.92
N LYS A 57 10.29 -14.02 25.26
CA LYS A 57 11.63 -13.47 25.56
C LYS A 57 11.69 -11.96 25.32
N ILE A 58 11.07 -11.47 24.24
CA ILE A 58 11.02 -10.03 23.94
C ILE A 58 10.18 -9.27 24.96
N ILE A 59 9.03 -9.82 25.37
CA ILE A 59 8.16 -9.22 26.41
C ILE A 59 8.89 -9.19 27.75
N ALA A 60 9.53 -10.30 28.17
CA ALA A 60 10.30 -10.36 29.39
C ALA A 60 11.47 -9.36 29.37
N PHE A 61 12.16 -9.25 28.24
CA PHE A 61 13.23 -8.26 28.04
C PHE A 61 12.69 -6.82 28.15
N ALA A 62 11.57 -6.51 27.49
CA ALA A 62 10.96 -5.18 27.56
C ALA A 62 10.58 -4.80 28.99
N ARG A 63 9.99 -5.72 29.76
CA ARG A 63 9.70 -5.50 31.19
C ARG A 63 10.96 -5.23 32.00
N SER A 64 12.01 -6.04 31.84
CA SER A 64 13.26 -5.90 32.62
C SER A 64 14.00 -4.61 32.29
N GLU A 65 13.88 -4.11 31.04
CA GLU A 65 14.53 -2.88 30.58
C GLU A 65 13.64 -1.62 30.77
N GLY A 66 12.41 -1.75 31.29
CA GLY A 66 11.48 -0.64 31.43
C GLY A 66 11.11 0.00 30.07
N THR A 67 11.05 -0.81 29.02
CA THR A 67 10.65 -0.37 27.68
C THR A 67 9.39 -1.07 27.21
N SER A 68 8.88 -0.72 26.02
CA SER A 68 7.63 -1.25 25.50
C SER A 68 7.83 -2.10 24.24
N VAL A 69 6.83 -2.91 23.93
CA VAL A 69 6.69 -3.68 22.69
C VAL A 69 5.58 -3.06 21.85
N ILE A 70 5.84 -2.85 20.56
CA ILE A 70 4.90 -2.31 19.60
C ILE A 70 4.61 -3.41 18.57
N PRO A 71 3.47 -4.10 18.67
CA PRO A 71 3.06 -5.12 17.71
C PRO A 71 2.84 -4.50 16.33
N ARG A 72 3.39 -5.11 15.27
CA ARG A 72 3.28 -4.58 13.92
C ARG A 72 3.05 -5.70 12.91
N GLY A 73 2.00 -5.55 12.11
CA GLY A 73 1.79 -6.32 10.88
C GLY A 73 2.36 -5.60 9.66
N ALA A 74 1.51 -5.34 8.66
CA ALA A 74 1.94 -4.67 7.43
C ALA A 74 2.30 -3.18 7.59
N GLY A 75 1.95 -2.54 8.71
CA GLY A 75 2.17 -1.12 8.95
C GLY A 75 1.39 -0.22 7.99
N THR A 76 0.13 -0.58 7.74
CA THR A 76 -0.84 0.16 6.90
C THR A 76 -1.73 1.10 7.70
N SER A 77 -1.57 1.18 9.00
CA SER A 77 -2.34 2.00 9.93
C SER A 77 -2.30 3.48 9.58
N LEU A 78 -3.44 4.16 9.66
CA LEU A 78 -3.61 5.58 9.33
C LEU A 78 -3.57 6.51 10.55
N ALA A 79 -3.71 5.95 11.77
CA ALA A 79 -3.76 6.73 13.00
C ALA A 79 -2.51 6.58 13.91
N GLY A 80 -1.42 6.00 13.41
CA GLY A 80 -0.15 5.90 14.15
C GLY A 80 -0.11 4.78 15.19
N GLN A 81 -0.93 3.73 15.05
CA GLN A 81 -1.00 2.62 16.00
C GLN A 81 0.34 1.89 16.18
N VAL A 82 1.14 1.80 15.11
CA VAL A 82 2.39 1.02 15.11
C VAL A 82 3.65 1.90 15.10
N VAL A 83 3.50 3.16 15.56
CA VAL A 83 4.61 4.13 15.70
C VAL A 83 4.88 4.38 17.18
N GLY A 84 6.12 4.25 17.62
CA GLY A 84 6.51 4.51 19.00
C GLY A 84 7.98 4.21 19.29
N PRO A 85 8.48 4.60 20.49
CA PRO A 85 9.91 4.53 20.83
C PRO A 85 10.37 3.14 21.29
N GLY A 86 9.46 2.18 21.53
CA GLY A 86 9.77 0.85 22.07
C GLY A 86 10.43 -0.11 21.08
N ILE A 87 10.28 -1.40 21.34
CA ILE A 87 10.72 -2.48 20.45
C ILE A 87 9.59 -2.80 19.49
N VAL A 88 9.76 -2.51 18.20
CA VAL A 88 8.78 -2.93 17.19
C VAL A 88 8.91 -4.44 16.94
N MET A 89 7.80 -5.16 17.07
CA MET A 89 7.71 -6.60 16.83
C MET A 89 6.91 -6.87 15.58
N ASP A 90 7.60 -7.10 14.45
CA ASP A 90 6.99 -7.38 13.14
C ASP A 90 6.65 -8.88 13.01
N ILE A 91 5.35 -9.18 13.02
CA ILE A 91 4.84 -10.57 12.94
C ILE A 91 4.64 -11.05 11.50
N SER A 92 4.80 -10.20 10.50
CA SER A 92 4.37 -10.48 9.13
C SER A 92 5.27 -11.49 8.38
N LYS A 93 6.52 -11.70 8.83
CA LYS A 93 7.50 -12.52 8.11
C LYS A 93 7.43 -14.01 8.43
N HIS A 94 7.29 -14.36 9.71
CA HIS A 94 7.44 -15.75 10.17
C HIS A 94 6.15 -16.34 10.76
N LEU A 95 5.27 -15.52 11.34
CA LEU A 95 4.03 -15.96 12.01
C LEU A 95 2.83 -15.85 11.06
N ASN A 96 2.85 -16.60 9.96
CA ASN A 96 1.88 -16.46 8.86
C ASN A 96 1.27 -17.80 8.40
N ARG A 97 1.14 -18.76 9.29
CA ARG A 97 0.58 -20.09 9.01
C ARG A 97 -0.92 -20.14 9.26
N ILE A 98 -1.64 -20.91 8.45
CA ILE A 98 -2.97 -21.41 8.75
C ILE A 98 -2.76 -22.65 9.62
N LEU A 99 -3.25 -22.60 10.87
CA LEU A 99 -2.99 -23.63 11.88
C LEU A 99 -4.01 -24.77 11.83
N GLU A 100 -5.28 -24.42 11.76
CA GLU A 100 -6.41 -25.36 11.77
C GLU A 100 -7.51 -24.82 10.85
N PHE A 101 -8.27 -25.74 10.22
CA PHE A 101 -9.40 -25.39 9.37
C PHE A 101 -10.50 -26.43 9.50
N ASN A 102 -11.72 -25.98 9.79
CA ASN A 102 -12.92 -26.83 9.85
C ASN A 102 -14.02 -26.27 8.93
N PRO A 103 -14.13 -26.79 7.71
CA PRO A 103 -15.12 -26.31 6.75
C PRO A 103 -16.57 -26.66 7.15
N ALA A 104 -16.78 -27.74 7.90
CA ALA A 104 -18.13 -28.15 8.33
C ALA A 104 -18.70 -27.19 9.38
N GLU A 105 -17.88 -26.75 10.33
CA GLU A 105 -18.25 -25.77 11.34
C GLU A 105 -17.96 -24.33 10.91
N ARG A 106 -17.39 -24.11 9.73
CA ARG A 106 -17.08 -22.82 9.12
C ARG A 106 -16.17 -21.94 9.98
N TRP A 107 -15.05 -22.48 10.41
CA TRP A 107 -14.04 -21.70 11.10
C TRP A 107 -12.63 -22.04 10.64
N VAL A 108 -11.72 -21.10 10.87
CA VAL A 108 -10.27 -21.25 10.63
C VAL A 108 -9.49 -20.68 11.80
N LYS A 109 -8.38 -21.31 12.18
CA LYS A 109 -7.42 -20.79 13.15
C LYS A 109 -6.13 -20.40 12.43
N VAL A 110 -5.70 -19.15 12.61
CA VAL A 110 -4.57 -18.57 11.88
C VAL A 110 -3.60 -17.85 12.82
N GLU A 111 -2.33 -17.80 12.42
CA GLU A 111 -1.34 -16.90 13.02
C GLU A 111 -1.59 -15.45 12.59
N PRO A 112 -1.14 -14.46 13.40
CA PRO A 112 -1.48 -13.04 13.18
C PRO A 112 -0.86 -12.42 11.92
N GLY A 113 0.18 -13.00 11.34
CA GLY A 113 0.83 -12.53 10.11
C GLY A 113 0.20 -13.02 8.82
N VAL A 114 -0.82 -13.88 8.85
CA VAL A 114 -1.55 -14.33 7.66
C VAL A 114 -2.17 -13.14 6.94
N ILE A 115 -2.02 -13.07 5.61
CA ILE A 115 -2.56 -12.00 4.78
C ILE A 115 -4.00 -12.35 4.38
N LEU A 116 -4.94 -11.39 4.51
CA LEU A 116 -6.36 -11.60 4.24
C LEU A 116 -6.64 -12.21 2.86
N SER A 117 -6.07 -11.66 1.79
CA SER A 117 -6.31 -12.19 0.44
C SER A 117 -5.72 -13.60 0.23
N GLU A 118 -4.63 -13.94 0.93
CA GLU A 118 -4.06 -15.30 0.91
C GLU A 118 -4.98 -16.27 1.64
N LEU A 119 -5.52 -15.86 2.79
CA LEU A 119 -6.52 -16.63 3.53
C LEU A 119 -7.76 -16.89 2.66
N ASN A 120 -8.33 -15.86 2.05
CA ASN A 120 -9.52 -16.02 1.21
C ASN A 120 -9.26 -16.86 -0.04
N LYS A 121 -8.04 -16.78 -0.62
CA LYS A 121 -7.63 -17.67 -1.71
C LYS A 121 -7.52 -19.14 -1.27
N PHE A 122 -7.08 -19.39 -0.03
CA PHE A 122 -7.09 -20.74 0.56
C PHE A 122 -8.50 -21.26 0.80
N LEU A 123 -9.41 -20.41 1.27
CA LEU A 123 -10.80 -20.77 1.64
C LEU A 123 -11.72 -20.95 0.42
N ALA A 124 -11.47 -20.22 -0.68
CA ALA A 124 -12.35 -20.19 -1.85
C ALA A 124 -12.66 -21.59 -2.46
N PRO A 125 -11.71 -22.54 -2.58
CA PRO A 125 -12.02 -23.89 -3.07
C PRO A 125 -12.99 -24.68 -2.19
N HIS A 126 -13.20 -24.24 -0.95
CA HIS A 126 -14.15 -24.85 0.00
C HIS A 126 -15.49 -24.11 0.05
N GLY A 127 -15.72 -23.13 -0.85
CA GLY A 127 -16.94 -22.32 -0.88
C GLY A 127 -17.08 -21.37 0.30
N LEU A 128 -15.95 -20.98 0.95
CA LEU A 128 -15.90 -20.16 2.14
C LEU A 128 -15.01 -18.93 1.95
N GLN A 129 -15.24 -17.90 2.77
CA GLN A 129 -14.40 -16.73 2.89
C GLN A 129 -14.46 -16.16 4.31
N PHE A 130 -13.48 -15.34 4.67
CA PHE A 130 -13.57 -14.44 5.81
C PHE A 130 -14.32 -13.18 5.37
N GLY A 131 -15.44 -12.86 6.06
CA GLY A 131 -16.38 -11.83 5.62
C GLY A 131 -15.83 -10.40 5.62
N PRO A 132 -15.22 -9.91 6.70
CA PRO A 132 -14.64 -8.58 6.75
C PRO A 132 -13.51 -8.41 5.73
N GLU A 133 -13.56 -7.32 4.95
CA GLU A 133 -12.54 -7.00 3.96
C GLU A 133 -11.92 -5.62 4.22
N THR A 134 -10.83 -5.30 3.55
CA THR A 134 -10.19 -3.97 3.60
C THR A 134 -9.63 -3.59 2.23
N SER A 135 -9.41 -2.30 1.98
CA SER A 135 -8.70 -1.82 0.78
C SER A 135 -7.26 -2.34 0.71
N THR A 136 -6.71 -2.80 1.83
CA THR A 136 -5.36 -3.35 1.96
C THR A 136 -5.32 -4.88 1.97
N ALA A 137 -6.40 -5.56 1.60
CA ALA A 137 -6.56 -7.03 1.70
C ALA A 137 -5.39 -7.85 1.14
N ASN A 138 -4.73 -7.35 0.08
CA ASN A 138 -3.59 -8.01 -0.56
C ASN A 138 -2.29 -7.97 0.26
N ARG A 139 -2.28 -7.29 1.43
CA ARG A 139 -1.09 -7.09 2.27
C ARG A 139 -1.35 -6.94 3.76
N CYS A 140 -2.57 -6.62 4.21
CA CYS A 140 -2.88 -6.53 5.63
C CYS A 140 -2.79 -7.89 6.31
N CYS A 141 -2.31 -7.90 7.56
CA CYS A 141 -2.19 -9.10 8.37
C CYS A 141 -3.42 -9.26 9.27
N MET A 142 -3.86 -10.50 9.50
CA MET A 142 -5.03 -10.80 10.34
C MET A 142 -4.91 -10.23 11.76
N GLY A 143 -3.70 -10.26 12.37
CA GLY A 143 -3.45 -9.63 13.66
C GLY A 143 -3.61 -8.10 13.66
N GLY A 144 -3.24 -7.44 12.54
CA GLY A 144 -3.51 -6.00 12.36
C GLY A 144 -5.00 -5.72 12.19
N MET A 145 -5.72 -6.57 11.46
CA MET A 145 -7.18 -6.46 11.31
C MET A 145 -7.92 -6.65 12.64
N LEU A 146 -7.46 -7.59 13.50
CA LEU A 146 -7.98 -7.73 14.86
C LEU A 146 -7.67 -6.48 15.69
N GLY A 147 -6.42 -6.02 15.69
CA GLY A 147 -6.00 -4.84 16.47
C GLY A 147 -6.78 -3.57 16.12
N ASN A 148 -7.14 -3.38 14.85
CA ASN A 148 -7.95 -2.24 14.39
C ASN A 148 -9.46 -2.51 14.38
N ASN A 149 -9.91 -3.74 14.61
CA ASN A 149 -11.30 -4.13 14.34
C ASN A 149 -11.76 -3.75 12.92
N SER A 150 -10.97 -4.10 11.94
CA SER A 150 -11.14 -3.67 10.55
C SER A 150 -12.46 -4.14 9.93
N CYS A 151 -12.99 -3.34 9.02
CA CYS A 151 -14.12 -3.68 8.13
C CYS A 151 -13.90 -3.01 6.75
N GLY A 152 -14.87 -3.05 5.86
CA GLY A 152 -14.75 -2.50 4.50
C GLY A 152 -16.10 -2.28 3.82
N ALA A 153 -16.11 -2.20 2.49
CA ALA A 153 -17.29 -1.85 1.69
C ALA A 153 -18.52 -2.71 1.99
N HIS A 154 -18.33 -4.02 2.23
CA HIS A 154 -19.40 -4.96 2.54
C HIS A 154 -19.72 -5.06 4.04
N SER A 155 -19.30 -4.11 4.87
CA SER A 155 -19.59 -4.12 6.32
C SER A 155 -21.08 -4.01 6.65
N ILE A 156 -21.89 -3.51 5.73
CA ILE A 156 -23.36 -3.54 5.88
C ILE A 156 -23.90 -4.98 6.01
N ILE A 157 -23.24 -5.96 5.36
CA ILE A 157 -23.59 -7.38 5.40
C ILE A 157 -22.75 -8.14 6.42
N HIS A 158 -21.44 -7.95 6.37
CA HIS A 158 -20.47 -8.78 7.10
C HIS A 158 -20.00 -8.18 8.44
N GLY A 159 -20.33 -6.91 8.75
CA GLY A 159 -19.83 -6.27 9.96
C GLY A 159 -18.31 -6.06 9.93
N SER A 160 -17.72 -6.23 11.11
CA SER A 160 -16.29 -6.03 11.38
C SER A 160 -15.61 -7.32 11.85
N VAL A 161 -14.30 -7.30 12.08
CA VAL A 161 -13.55 -8.44 12.65
C VAL A 161 -14.11 -8.88 13.98
N ARG A 162 -14.57 -7.93 14.81
CA ARG A 162 -15.20 -8.19 16.13
C ARG A 162 -16.39 -9.14 16.03
N ASP A 163 -17.14 -9.08 14.94
CA ASP A 163 -18.33 -9.90 14.72
C ASP A 163 -17.97 -11.35 14.32
N HIS A 164 -16.72 -11.59 13.91
CA HIS A 164 -16.24 -12.88 13.42
C HIS A 164 -15.19 -13.55 14.30
N ILE A 165 -14.79 -12.93 15.43
CA ILE A 165 -13.76 -13.49 16.31
C ILE A 165 -14.36 -14.53 17.27
N LEU A 166 -13.97 -15.80 17.14
CA LEU A 166 -14.40 -16.91 17.96
C LEU A 166 -13.44 -17.23 19.11
N GLY A 167 -12.15 -16.89 18.97
CA GLY A 167 -11.17 -17.14 20.01
C GLY A 167 -9.83 -16.47 19.70
N VAL A 168 -9.06 -16.17 20.73
CA VAL A 168 -7.73 -15.58 20.64
C VAL A 168 -6.79 -16.29 21.61
N ASP A 169 -5.66 -16.79 21.09
CA ASP A 169 -4.50 -17.17 21.90
C ASP A 169 -3.59 -15.96 22.02
N ALA A 170 -3.21 -15.61 23.24
CA ALA A 170 -2.44 -14.40 23.52
C ALA A 170 -1.36 -14.62 24.57
N ILE A 171 -0.32 -13.78 24.54
CA ILE A 171 0.63 -13.62 25.63
C ILE A 171 0.26 -12.34 26.36
N LEU A 172 0.07 -12.45 27.68
CA LEU A 172 -0.21 -11.33 28.58
C LEU A 172 1.08 -10.55 28.94
N SER A 173 0.91 -9.40 29.58
CA SER A 173 2.05 -8.52 29.91
C SER A 173 3.03 -9.11 30.94
N ASP A 174 2.61 -10.11 31.69
CA ASP A 174 3.47 -10.89 32.61
C ASP A 174 4.23 -12.04 31.92
N GLY A 175 3.93 -12.32 30.63
CA GLY A 175 4.49 -13.41 29.85
C GLY A 175 3.67 -14.72 29.91
N SER A 176 2.57 -14.75 30.69
CA SER A 176 1.66 -15.90 30.73
C SER A 176 0.87 -16.04 29.44
N GLU A 177 0.47 -17.28 29.10
CA GLU A 177 -0.43 -17.58 28.00
C GLU A 177 -1.88 -17.51 28.45
N ALA A 178 -2.75 -16.93 27.62
CA ALA A 178 -4.18 -16.88 27.82
C ALA A 178 -4.91 -17.34 26.57
N HIS A 179 -6.04 -18.06 26.78
CA HIS A 179 -6.89 -18.56 25.71
C HIS A 179 -8.29 -17.99 25.87
N PHE A 180 -8.57 -16.91 25.19
CA PHE A 180 -9.88 -16.25 25.25
C PHE A 180 -10.85 -16.91 24.26
N ARG A 181 -12.09 -17.12 24.72
CA ARG A 181 -13.19 -17.68 23.94
C ARG A 181 -14.54 -17.22 24.54
N PRO A 182 -15.67 -17.43 23.84
CA PRO A 182 -16.97 -17.21 24.44
C PRO A 182 -17.15 -18.07 25.71
N LEU A 183 -17.71 -17.49 26.78
CA LEU A 183 -17.96 -18.11 28.05
C LEU A 183 -19.43 -17.95 28.43
N THR A 184 -20.02 -18.99 29.05
CA THR A 184 -21.28 -18.87 29.76
C THR A 184 -21.09 -18.00 31.00
N THR A 185 -22.20 -17.52 31.58
CA THR A 185 -22.15 -16.74 32.82
C THR A 185 -21.46 -17.54 33.95
N GLU A 186 -21.71 -18.86 34.04
CA GLU A 186 -21.09 -19.74 35.02
C GLU A 186 -19.56 -19.88 34.82
N GLU A 187 -19.13 -20.09 33.56
CA GLU A 187 -17.69 -20.16 33.21
C GLU A 187 -17.01 -18.82 33.50
N PHE A 188 -17.65 -17.70 33.17
CA PHE A 188 -17.14 -16.36 33.44
C PHE A 188 -16.94 -16.13 34.96
N ASN A 189 -17.93 -16.46 35.76
CA ASN A 189 -17.83 -16.36 37.22
C ASN A 189 -16.69 -17.24 37.76
N THR A 190 -16.56 -18.48 37.25
CA THR A 190 -15.46 -19.39 37.63
C THR A 190 -14.08 -18.75 37.31
N LYS A 191 -13.94 -18.08 36.16
CA LYS A 191 -12.70 -17.32 35.82
C LYS A 191 -12.46 -16.16 36.78
N CYS A 192 -13.51 -15.46 37.23
CA CYS A 192 -13.42 -14.40 38.23
C CYS A 192 -12.99 -14.89 39.62
N GLU A 193 -13.35 -16.14 39.99
CA GLU A 193 -13.06 -16.76 41.28
C GLU A 193 -11.70 -17.49 41.32
N GLY A 194 -10.98 -17.57 40.22
CA GLY A 194 -9.68 -18.24 40.09
C GLY A 194 -8.59 -17.68 41.01
N ASP A 195 -7.37 -18.17 40.86
CA ASP A 195 -6.22 -17.74 41.67
C ASP A 195 -5.95 -16.23 41.54
N HIS A 196 -5.95 -15.54 42.67
CA HIS A 196 -5.71 -14.10 42.74
C HIS A 196 -4.30 -13.64 42.28
N GLY A 197 -3.34 -14.57 42.19
CA GLY A 197 -2.00 -14.29 41.66
C GLY A 197 -1.91 -14.30 40.13
N LEU A 198 -2.94 -14.80 39.44
CA LEU A 198 -2.93 -14.89 37.99
C LEU A 198 -3.48 -13.61 37.33
N LEU A 199 -2.75 -13.06 36.38
CA LEU A 199 -3.16 -11.87 35.62
C LEU A 199 -4.48 -12.09 34.89
N GLU A 200 -4.69 -13.26 34.30
CA GLU A 200 -5.94 -13.62 33.63
C GLU A 200 -7.16 -13.52 34.61
N THR A 201 -7.04 -14.01 35.83
CA THR A 201 -8.09 -13.88 36.84
C THR A 201 -8.36 -12.42 37.22
N MET A 202 -7.31 -11.62 37.37
CA MET A 202 -7.46 -10.18 37.65
C MET A 202 -8.19 -9.46 36.52
N ILE A 203 -7.92 -9.81 35.25
CA ILE A 203 -8.60 -9.27 34.08
C ILE A 203 -10.11 -9.56 34.12
N TYR A 204 -10.51 -10.82 34.36
CA TYR A 204 -11.93 -11.18 34.41
C TYR A 204 -12.66 -10.51 35.60
N ARG A 205 -12.02 -10.37 36.75
CA ARG A 205 -12.58 -9.61 37.90
C ARG A 205 -12.77 -8.13 37.56
N ASN A 206 -11.74 -7.49 37.02
CA ASN A 206 -11.83 -6.09 36.67
C ASN A 206 -12.98 -5.84 35.69
N LEU A 207 -13.14 -6.70 34.68
CA LEU A 207 -14.26 -6.61 33.73
C LEU A 207 -15.60 -6.78 34.46
N ARG A 208 -15.73 -7.78 35.35
CA ARG A 208 -16.94 -7.96 36.17
C ARG A 208 -17.24 -6.71 36.99
N ASP A 209 -16.25 -6.21 37.70
CA ASP A 209 -16.43 -5.09 38.65
C ASP A 209 -16.78 -3.78 37.88
N ILE A 210 -16.20 -3.54 36.71
CA ILE A 210 -16.54 -2.39 35.84
C ILE A 210 -17.99 -2.52 35.32
N LEU A 211 -18.37 -3.69 34.78
CA LEU A 211 -19.60 -3.84 34.00
C LEU A 211 -20.83 -4.19 34.92
N SER A 212 -20.61 -4.67 36.13
CA SER A 212 -21.69 -4.91 37.10
C SER A 212 -22.09 -3.65 37.89
N ASP A 213 -21.24 -2.61 37.88
CA ASP A 213 -21.56 -1.35 38.54
C ASP A 213 -22.60 -0.57 37.70
N THR A 214 -23.70 -0.21 38.33
CA THR A 214 -24.84 0.41 37.66
C THR A 214 -24.53 1.81 37.14
N VAL A 215 -23.69 2.57 37.85
CA VAL A 215 -23.27 3.91 37.41
C VAL A 215 -22.38 3.80 36.16
N ASN A 216 -21.45 2.87 36.18
CA ASN A 216 -20.61 2.60 34.99
C ASN A 216 -21.46 2.15 33.81
N ALA A 217 -22.39 1.23 34.00
CA ALA A 217 -23.27 0.72 32.95
C ALA A 217 -24.13 1.83 32.31
N GLU A 218 -24.68 2.74 33.14
CA GLU A 218 -25.45 3.90 32.68
C GLU A 218 -24.59 4.88 31.88
N GLU A 219 -23.38 5.23 32.34
CA GLU A 219 -22.46 6.13 31.66
C GLU A 219 -21.93 5.49 30.34
N ILE A 220 -21.68 4.19 30.29
CA ILE A 220 -21.31 3.47 29.06
C ILE A 220 -22.45 3.60 28.03
N ARG A 221 -23.70 3.26 28.41
CA ARG A 221 -24.84 3.32 27.49
C ARG A 221 -25.13 4.74 26.99
N LYS A 222 -24.87 5.74 27.81
CA LYS A 222 -25.12 7.16 27.50
C LYS A 222 -24.07 7.71 26.54
N GLU A 223 -22.80 7.49 26.82
CA GLU A 223 -21.69 8.22 26.22
C GLU A 223 -21.06 7.50 25.00
N TYR A 224 -21.19 6.17 24.92
CA TYR A 224 -20.71 5.43 23.73
C TYR A 224 -21.56 5.78 22.50
N PRO A 225 -21.02 5.56 21.27
CA PRO A 225 -21.76 5.74 20.04
C PRO A 225 -23.09 5.00 20.01
N HIS A 226 -24.01 5.43 19.17
CA HIS A 226 -25.33 4.80 19.07
C HIS A 226 -25.19 3.28 18.81
N PRO A 227 -25.91 2.39 19.53
CA PRO A 227 -25.75 0.94 19.41
C PRO A 227 -26.03 0.39 17.99
N ASP A 228 -26.95 1.02 17.24
CA ASP A 228 -27.27 0.63 15.86
C ASP A 228 -26.21 1.09 14.84
N LEU A 229 -25.27 1.93 15.25
CA LEU A 229 -24.16 2.32 14.39
C LEU A 229 -23.20 1.13 14.24
N LYS A 230 -23.10 0.60 13.02
CA LYS A 230 -22.25 -0.58 12.74
C LYS A 230 -20.76 -0.25 12.78
N ARG A 231 -20.40 0.98 12.44
CA ARG A 231 -19.02 1.46 12.40
C ARG A 231 -18.70 2.28 13.64
N ARG A 232 -18.28 1.61 14.71
CA ARG A 232 -17.94 2.22 15.99
C ARG A 232 -16.72 1.54 16.59
N ASN A 233 -15.65 2.29 16.69
CA ASN A 233 -14.33 1.76 17.05
C ASN A 233 -13.54 2.71 17.96
N ASN A 234 -14.22 3.54 18.78
CA ASN A 234 -13.57 4.41 19.76
C ASN A 234 -13.31 3.64 21.08
N GLY A 235 -12.08 3.75 21.56
CA GLY A 235 -11.67 3.15 22.82
C GLY A 235 -11.75 1.62 22.84
N TYR A 236 -11.88 1.06 24.05
CA TYR A 236 -12.15 -0.38 24.22
C TYR A 236 -13.66 -0.63 24.24
N ALA A 237 -14.10 -1.71 23.64
CA ALA A 237 -15.51 -2.05 23.42
C ALA A 237 -16.22 -2.54 24.68
N LEU A 238 -16.26 -1.73 25.74
CA LEU A 238 -16.99 -2.04 26.99
C LEU A 238 -18.50 -2.12 26.76
N ASP A 239 -19.04 -1.30 25.87
CA ASP A 239 -20.45 -1.31 25.46
C ASP A 239 -20.87 -2.67 24.87
N VAL A 240 -20.02 -3.30 24.07
CA VAL A 240 -20.28 -4.61 23.46
C VAL A 240 -20.29 -5.71 24.51
N LEU A 241 -19.41 -5.65 25.51
CA LEU A 241 -19.40 -6.64 26.59
C LEU A 241 -20.56 -6.43 27.57
N LEU A 242 -20.98 -5.20 27.80
CA LEU A 242 -22.11 -4.85 28.66
C LEU A 242 -23.43 -5.45 28.15
N ASP A 243 -23.55 -5.65 26.82
CA ASP A 243 -24.73 -6.25 26.20
C ASP A 243 -24.72 -7.79 26.21
N THR A 244 -23.86 -8.44 26.99
CA THR A 244 -23.78 -9.91 27.10
C THR A 244 -24.46 -10.44 28.35
N ASP A 245 -24.72 -11.75 28.41
CA ASP A 245 -25.56 -12.42 29.40
C ASP A 245 -25.18 -12.14 30.86
N PRO A 246 -23.91 -12.09 31.27
CA PRO A 246 -23.57 -11.80 32.68
C PRO A 246 -24.12 -10.45 33.17
N PHE A 247 -24.39 -9.49 32.27
CA PHE A 247 -24.79 -8.12 32.61
C PHE A 247 -26.17 -7.72 32.05
N ALA A 248 -26.53 -8.24 30.85
CA ALA A 248 -27.77 -7.88 30.16
C ALA A 248 -28.89 -8.95 30.32
N GLY A 249 -28.56 -10.19 30.72
CA GLY A 249 -29.53 -11.27 30.88
C GLY A 249 -30.22 -11.67 29.55
N ASN A 250 -29.53 -11.57 28.42
CA ASN A 250 -30.09 -11.79 27.08
C ASN A 250 -29.70 -13.15 26.46
N GLY A 251 -28.93 -13.97 27.16
CA GLY A 251 -28.48 -15.29 26.71
C GLY A 251 -27.25 -15.25 25.82
N GLU A 252 -26.69 -14.07 25.48
CA GLU A 252 -25.47 -13.96 24.68
C GLU A 252 -24.24 -14.22 25.55
N MET A 253 -23.42 -15.21 25.21
CA MET A 253 -22.18 -15.53 25.91
C MET A 253 -21.20 -14.37 25.89
N ILE A 254 -20.54 -14.06 27.01
CA ILE A 254 -19.48 -13.06 27.05
C ILE A 254 -18.26 -13.56 26.29
N ASN A 255 -17.74 -12.71 25.38
CA ASN A 255 -16.55 -13.00 24.59
C ASN A 255 -15.53 -11.87 24.70
N VAL A 256 -14.54 -12.04 25.56
CA VAL A 256 -13.47 -11.04 25.79
C VAL A 256 -12.60 -10.81 24.53
N CYS A 257 -12.62 -11.72 23.55
CA CYS A 257 -11.99 -11.48 22.25
C CYS A 257 -12.55 -10.25 21.52
N LYS A 258 -13.85 -9.91 21.77
CA LYS A 258 -14.49 -8.70 21.22
C LYS A 258 -13.85 -7.41 21.76
N LEU A 259 -13.23 -7.44 22.95
CA LEU A 259 -12.46 -6.34 23.51
C LEU A 259 -11.06 -6.22 22.89
N LEU A 260 -10.42 -7.37 22.56
CA LEU A 260 -9.14 -7.39 21.87
C LEU A 260 -9.26 -6.87 20.42
N ALA A 261 -10.44 -7.05 19.80
CA ALA A 261 -10.76 -6.43 18.51
C ALA A 261 -10.92 -4.91 18.69
N GLY A 262 -9.97 -4.14 18.13
CA GLY A 262 -9.88 -2.69 18.29
C GLY A 262 -8.98 -2.23 19.46
N SER A 263 -8.31 -3.15 20.16
CA SER A 263 -7.38 -2.79 21.26
C SER A 263 -6.01 -2.30 20.78
N GLU A 264 -5.72 -2.32 19.49
CA GLU A 264 -4.47 -1.82 18.89
C GLU A 264 -3.18 -2.44 19.49
N GLY A 265 -3.30 -3.68 20.01
CA GLY A 265 -2.19 -4.37 20.67
C GLY A 265 -1.75 -3.73 21.99
N THR A 266 -2.64 -2.98 22.66
CA THR A 266 -2.35 -2.34 23.96
C THR A 266 -2.66 -3.24 25.16
N LEU A 267 -3.48 -4.29 25.00
CA LEU A 267 -3.93 -5.15 26.09
C LEU A 267 -3.17 -6.48 26.15
N ALA A 268 -2.95 -7.12 25.02
CA ALA A 268 -2.26 -8.41 24.94
C ALA A 268 -1.57 -8.57 23.58
N PHE A 269 -0.63 -9.51 23.49
CA PHE A 269 0.01 -9.87 22.23
C PHE A 269 -0.63 -11.13 21.65
N THR A 270 -1.37 -10.98 20.54
CA THR A 270 -2.08 -12.09 19.87
C THR A 270 -1.08 -13.01 19.15
N THR A 271 -1.15 -14.32 19.43
CA THR A 271 -0.32 -15.37 18.80
C THR A 271 -1.09 -16.22 17.81
N ALA A 272 -2.39 -16.42 18.03
CA ALA A 272 -3.30 -17.05 17.06
C ALA A 272 -4.73 -16.54 17.27
N MET A 273 -5.56 -16.66 16.23
CA MET A 273 -6.96 -16.30 16.29
C MET A 273 -7.83 -17.32 15.57
N LYS A 274 -8.98 -17.66 16.17
CA LYS A 274 -10.03 -18.50 15.58
C LYS A 274 -11.12 -17.60 15.03
N LEU A 275 -11.40 -17.74 13.74
CA LEU A 275 -12.26 -16.86 12.95
C LEU A 275 -13.44 -17.61 12.41
N ASN A 276 -14.63 -17.03 12.51
CA ASN A 276 -15.83 -17.48 11.82
C ASN A 276 -15.74 -17.17 10.33
N LEU A 277 -16.23 -18.10 9.51
CA LEU A 277 -16.24 -17.99 8.06
C LEU A 277 -17.67 -17.89 7.53
N VAL A 278 -17.84 -17.16 6.45
CA VAL A 278 -19.10 -17.04 5.73
C VAL A 278 -19.02 -17.80 4.40
N PRO A 279 -20.16 -18.35 3.91
CA PRO A 279 -20.20 -18.94 2.60
C PRO A 279 -19.83 -17.91 1.51
N LEU A 280 -19.11 -18.34 0.48
CA LEU A 280 -19.06 -17.60 -0.78
C LEU A 280 -20.45 -17.56 -1.36
N THR A 281 -20.93 -16.38 -1.69
CA THR A 281 -22.25 -16.23 -2.30
C THR A 281 -22.27 -16.78 -3.72
N GLU A 282 -23.31 -17.53 -4.07
CA GLU A 282 -23.59 -17.92 -5.45
C GLU A 282 -24.39 -16.85 -6.21
N GLN A 283 -24.78 -15.78 -5.51
CA GLN A 283 -25.53 -14.69 -6.10
C GLN A 283 -24.71 -13.99 -7.19
N LYS A 284 -25.45 -13.52 -8.20
CA LYS A 284 -24.90 -12.61 -9.21
C LYS A 284 -24.77 -11.21 -8.63
N THR A 285 -23.81 -10.44 -9.12
CA THR A 285 -23.59 -9.05 -8.72
C THR A 285 -23.69 -8.12 -9.92
N GLY A 286 -24.07 -6.86 -9.66
CA GLY A 286 -24.07 -5.77 -10.62
C GLY A 286 -23.79 -4.47 -9.88
N LEU A 287 -23.20 -3.51 -10.57
CA LEU A 287 -22.90 -2.17 -10.02
C LEU A 287 -23.77 -1.12 -10.73
N LEU A 288 -24.66 -0.47 -9.99
CA LEU A 288 -25.36 0.73 -10.43
C LEU A 288 -24.53 1.96 -10.03
N CYS A 289 -24.02 2.68 -11.04
CA CYS A 289 -23.17 3.85 -10.82
C CYS A 289 -23.99 5.14 -11.00
N ALA A 290 -24.66 5.60 -9.95
CA ALA A 290 -25.56 6.76 -10.00
C ALA A 290 -24.78 8.07 -9.91
N HIS A 291 -25.04 9.01 -10.85
CA HIS A 291 -24.33 10.30 -10.99
C HIS A 291 -25.18 11.45 -10.46
N PHE A 292 -24.54 12.37 -9.73
CA PHE A 292 -25.19 13.52 -9.08
C PHE A 292 -24.46 14.84 -9.34
N ASP A 293 -25.23 15.93 -9.40
CA ASP A 293 -24.70 17.29 -9.52
C ASP A 293 -24.39 17.96 -8.17
N SER A 294 -24.77 17.31 -7.06
CA SER A 294 -24.49 17.79 -5.71
C SER A 294 -24.22 16.65 -4.72
N LEU A 295 -23.40 16.92 -3.70
CA LEU A 295 -23.14 15.99 -2.61
C LEU A 295 -24.40 15.73 -1.79
N GLN A 296 -25.21 16.75 -1.54
CA GLN A 296 -26.44 16.64 -0.74
C GLN A 296 -27.48 15.72 -1.41
N ASP A 297 -27.62 15.78 -2.74
CA ASP A 297 -28.53 14.89 -3.46
C ASP A 297 -28.07 13.43 -3.40
N ALA A 298 -26.77 13.20 -3.54
CA ALA A 298 -26.20 11.86 -3.43
C ALA A 298 -26.43 11.23 -2.04
N VAL A 299 -26.23 12.03 -0.99
CA VAL A 299 -26.40 11.59 0.39
C VAL A 299 -27.88 11.27 0.71
N ARG A 300 -28.81 12.11 0.25
CA ARG A 300 -30.25 11.88 0.40
C ARG A 300 -30.72 10.69 -0.45
N ALA A 301 -30.16 10.52 -1.64
CA ALA A 301 -30.43 9.37 -2.49
C ALA A 301 -29.98 8.06 -1.82
N ASN A 302 -28.89 8.04 -1.04
CA ASN A 302 -28.45 6.86 -0.31
C ASN A 302 -29.53 6.31 0.64
N ILE A 303 -30.32 7.19 1.30
CA ILE A 303 -31.41 6.76 2.19
C ILE A 303 -32.49 6.01 1.38
N ILE A 304 -32.73 6.40 0.14
CA ILE A 304 -33.66 5.71 -0.77
C ILE A 304 -33.05 4.34 -1.17
N VAL A 305 -31.77 4.34 -1.56
CA VAL A 305 -31.05 3.13 -2.00
C VAL A 305 -31.02 2.06 -0.91
N LEU A 306 -30.83 2.44 0.35
CA LEU A 306 -30.79 1.51 1.48
C LEU A 306 -32.08 0.70 1.66
N LYS A 307 -33.25 1.23 1.26
CA LYS A 307 -34.54 0.51 1.30
C LYS A 307 -34.57 -0.70 0.35
N HIS A 308 -33.72 -0.71 -0.68
CA HIS A 308 -33.57 -1.79 -1.64
C HIS A 308 -32.53 -2.85 -1.26
N LEU A 309 -31.99 -2.80 -0.04
CA LEU A 309 -31.02 -3.76 0.51
C LEU A 309 -29.81 -3.98 -0.43
N PRO A 310 -29.00 -2.96 -0.66
CA PRO A 310 -27.77 -3.08 -1.43
C PRO A 310 -26.72 -3.91 -0.67
N ALA A 311 -25.79 -4.52 -1.40
CA ALA A 311 -24.65 -5.22 -0.82
C ALA A 311 -23.54 -4.25 -0.34
N ALA A 312 -23.36 -3.12 -1.05
CA ALA A 312 -22.50 -2.01 -0.67
C ALA A 312 -23.01 -0.72 -1.34
N VAL A 313 -22.74 0.44 -0.73
CA VAL A 313 -22.88 1.76 -1.37
C VAL A 313 -21.65 2.59 -1.04
N GLU A 314 -20.94 3.00 -2.09
CA GLU A 314 -19.68 3.72 -2.01
C GLU A 314 -19.79 5.09 -2.68
N LEU A 315 -19.26 6.12 -2.07
CA LEU A 315 -19.27 7.47 -2.60
C LEU A 315 -17.89 7.89 -3.11
N ILE A 316 -17.85 8.51 -4.28
CA ILE A 316 -16.66 9.17 -4.85
C ILE A 316 -17.06 10.57 -5.33
N ASP A 317 -16.31 11.60 -4.90
CA ASP A 317 -16.54 12.98 -5.34
C ASP A 317 -15.76 13.38 -6.60
N ASP A 318 -16.01 14.62 -7.09
CA ASP A 318 -15.33 15.17 -8.27
C ASP A 318 -13.84 15.41 -8.02
N TYR A 319 -13.41 15.63 -6.79
CA TYR A 319 -11.99 15.79 -6.43
C TYR A 319 -11.19 14.55 -6.79
N ILE A 320 -11.66 13.40 -6.33
CA ILE A 320 -11.04 12.10 -6.64
C ILE A 320 -11.18 11.77 -8.13
N LEU A 321 -12.38 11.97 -8.70
CA LEU A 321 -12.63 11.73 -10.12
C LEU A 321 -11.69 12.54 -11.02
N ASN A 322 -11.40 13.79 -10.67
CA ASN A 322 -10.46 14.63 -11.42
C ASN A 322 -9.02 14.11 -11.33
N CYS A 323 -8.55 13.67 -10.14
CA CYS A 323 -7.23 13.07 -9.98
C CYS A 323 -7.02 11.79 -10.82
N THR A 324 -8.09 11.11 -11.23
CA THR A 324 -8.01 9.93 -12.09
C THR A 324 -7.86 10.24 -13.58
N LYS A 325 -8.12 11.47 -14.03
CA LYS A 325 -8.02 11.88 -15.45
C LYS A 325 -6.59 11.74 -15.98
N ASP A 326 -5.61 12.16 -15.20
CA ASP A 326 -4.19 12.19 -15.57
C ASP A 326 -3.41 10.93 -15.17
N ASN A 327 -4.03 10.01 -14.45
CA ASN A 327 -3.43 8.71 -14.11
C ASN A 327 -3.66 7.72 -15.25
N ILE A 328 -2.57 7.17 -15.83
CA ILE A 328 -2.60 6.32 -17.03
C ILE A 328 -3.52 5.10 -16.88
N ASP A 329 -3.49 4.44 -15.72
CA ASP A 329 -4.27 3.24 -15.47
C ASP A 329 -5.72 3.60 -15.10
N GLN A 330 -5.90 4.59 -14.22
CA GLN A 330 -7.23 4.97 -13.75
C GLN A 330 -8.05 5.71 -14.81
N SER A 331 -7.44 6.41 -15.75
CA SER A 331 -8.15 7.07 -16.86
C SER A 331 -8.93 6.06 -17.73
N ARG A 332 -8.41 4.84 -17.87
CA ARG A 332 -9.09 3.75 -18.59
C ARG A 332 -10.27 3.17 -17.81
N ASN A 333 -10.25 3.29 -16.48
CA ASN A 333 -11.31 2.78 -15.60
C ASN A 333 -12.51 3.72 -15.51
N ARG A 334 -12.45 4.91 -16.15
CA ARG A 334 -13.51 5.92 -16.19
C ARG A 334 -14.62 5.65 -17.20
N PHE A 335 -14.67 4.49 -17.84
CA PHE A 335 -15.61 4.15 -18.94
C PHE A 335 -17.10 4.35 -18.58
N PHE A 336 -17.46 4.22 -17.30
CA PHE A 336 -18.80 4.41 -16.78
C PHE A 336 -19.14 5.86 -16.42
N VAL A 337 -18.16 6.78 -16.38
CA VAL A 337 -18.35 8.18 -16.00
C VAL A 337 -18.85 9.00 -17.18
N LYS A 338 -19.99 9.68 -17.01
CA LYS A 338 -20.60 10.54 -18.03
C LYS A 338 -20.65 11.99 -17.55
N GLY A 339 -20.10 12.89 -18.35
CA GLY A 339 -19.99 14.30 -17.98
C GLY A 339 -18.95 14.55 -16.89
N ASP A 340 -19.21 15.57 -16.07
CA ASP A 340 -18.40 15.95 -14.91
C ASP A 340 -19.23 15.89 -13.63
N PRO A 341 -19.61 14.70 -13.14
CA PRO A 341 -20.43 14.56 -11.94
C PRO A 341 -19.70 15.12 -10.72
N LYS A 342 -20.45 15.76 -9.82
CA LYS A 342 -19.95 16.18 -8.52
C LYS A 342 -19.74 14.99 -7.60
N VAL A 343 -20.61 13.98 -7.72
CA VAL A 343 -20.53 12.74 -6.94
C VAL A 343 -21.03 11.58 -7.78
N ILE A 344 -20.44 10.41 -7.57
CA ILE A 344 -20.97 9.12 -8.05
C ILE A 344 -21.19 8.22 -6.82
N LEU A 345 -22.38 7.60 -6.73
CA LEU A 345 -22.62 6.47 -5.86
C LEU A 345 -22.42 5.18 -6.66
N ILE A 346 -21.51 4.31 -6.19
CA ILE A 346 -21.32 2.96 -6.68
C ILE A 346 -22.12 2.04 -5.79
N ILE A 347 -23.23 1.50 -6.30
CA ILE A 347 -24.20 0.69 -5.56
C ILE A 347 -24.06 -0.76 -6.03
N GLU A 348 -23.61 -1.64 -5.14
CA GLU A 348 -23.54 -3.07 -5.44
C GLU A 348 -24.88 -3.75 -5.13
N ILE A 349 -25.41 -4.42 -6.12
CA ILE A 349 -26.66 -5.18 -6.05
C ILE A 349 -26.32 -6.66 -6.19
N SER A 350 -26.67 -7.45 -5.18
CA SER A 350 -26.46 -8.90 -5.16
C SER A 350 -27.81 -9.61 -5.14
N ARG A 351 -28.10 -10.43 -6.20
CA ARG A 351 -29.36 -11.14 -6.37
C ARG A 351 -29.11 -12.52 -7.02
N PRO A 352 -30.05 -13.48 -6.90
CA PRO A 352 -29.92 -14.80 -7.53
C PRO A 352 -29.71 -14.75 -9.04
N THR A 353 -30.32 -13.80 -9.74
CA THR A 353 -30.26 -13.70 -11.20
C THR A 353 -29.94 -12.29 -11.69
N VAL A 354 -29.40 -12.19 -12.92
CA VAL A 354 -29.10 -10.89 -13.55
C VAL A 354 -30.42 -10.11 -13.82
N ALA A 355 -31.52 -10.81 -14.09
CA ALA A 355 -32.83 -10.18 -14.28
C ALA A 355 -33.31 -9.46 -13.02
N GLU A 356 -33.18 -10.08 -11.87
CA GLU A 356 -33.51 -9.46 -10.56
C GLU A 356 -32.58 -8.28 -10.23
N ILE A 357 -31.30 -8.33 -10.65
CA ILE A 357 -30.38 -7.18 -10.55
C ILE A 357 -30.89 -6.01 -11.39
N GLN A 358 -31.28 -6.25 -12.64
CA GLN A 358 -31.82 -5.23 -13.55
C GLN A 358 -33.14 -4.64 -13.02
N GLU A 359 -34.01 -5.46 -12.47
CA GLU A 359 -35.29 -5.03 -11.87
C GLU A 359 -35.02 -4.14 -10.64
N THR A 360 -34.10 -4.58 -9.73
CA THR A 360 -33.73 -3.82 -8.55
C THR A 360 -33.07 -2.49 -8.93
N ALA A 361 -32.14 -2.50 -9.91
CA ALA A 361 -31.50 -1.28 -10.40
C ALA A 361 -32.51 -0.29 -11.00
N SER A 362 -33.45 -0.78 -11.79
CA SER A 362 -34.52 0.05 -12.38
C SER A 362 -35.47 0.60 -11.33
N ALA A 363 -35.73 -0.13 -10.25
CA ALA A 363 -36.52 0.35 -9.11
C ALA A 363 -35.79 1.47 -8.37
N MET A 364 -34.47 1.28 -8.05
CA MET A 364 -33.65 2.32 -7.46
C MET A 364 -33.60 3.58 -8.32
N GLU A 365 -33.38 3.45 -9.63
CA GLU A 365 -33.37 4.58 -10.57
C GLU A 365 -34.70 5.35 -10.56
N ARG A 366 -35.85 4.62 -10.62
CA ARG A 366 -37.18 5.25 -10.56
C ARG A 366 -37.39 6.02 -9.25
N ASP A 367 -37.05 5.41 -8.12
CA ASP A 367 -37.27 6.01 -6.81
C ASP A 367 -36.37 7.24 -6.59
N MET A 368 -35.10 7.17 -6.99
CA MET A 368 -34.17 8.31 -6.94
C MET A 368 -34.61 9.45 -7.88
N SER A 369 -34.91 9.11 -9.16
CA SER A 369 -35.37 10.09 -10.15
C SER A 369 -36.73 10.70 -9.77
N GLY A 370 -37.65 9.90 -9.21
CA GLY A 370 -38.95 10.35 -8.71
C GLY A 370 -38.83 11.35 -7.55
N ALA A 371 -37.77 11.24 -6.76
CA ALA A 371 -37.39 12.18 -5.72
C ALA A 371 -36.57 13.40 -6.24
N GLY A 372 -36.22 13.44 -7.52
CA GLY A 372 -35.43 14.51 -8.14
C GLY A 372 -33.92 14.35 -7.98
N TYR A 373 -33.41 13.16 -7.65
CA TYR A 373 -31.99 12.90 -7.41
C TYR A 373 -31.34 12.09 -8.53
N GLY A 374 -30.16 12.53 -8.99
CA GLY A 374 -29.34 11.87 -10.00
C GLY A 374 -29.80 12.15 -11.43
N TYR A 375 -28.86 12.00 -12.39
CA TYR A 375 -29.13 12.28 -13.81
C TYR A 375 -28.65 11.20 -14.76
N HIS A 376 -27.87 10.21 -14.28
CA HIS A 376 -27.37 9.10 -15.10
C HIS A 376 -27.09 7.88 -14.19
N PHE A 377 -27.54 6.69 -14.65
CA PHE A 377 -27.59 5.48 -13.83
C PHE A 377 -27.09 4.25 -14.62
N PRO A 378 -25.81 4.20 -15.06
CA PRO A 378 -25.31 3.03 -15.78
C PRO A 378 -25.22 1.82 -14.85
N LEU A 379 -25.76 0.69 -15.33
CA LEU A 379 -25.64 -0.62 -14.67
C LEU A 379 -24.52 -1.43 -15.34
N VAL A 380 -23.52 -1.83 -14.57
CA VAL A 380 -22.39 -2.65 -14.99
C VAL A 380 -22.56 -4.06 -14.44
N THR A 381 -22.62 -5.07 -15.31
CA THR A 381 -22.83 -6.49 -14.96
C THR A 381 -21.71 -7.41 -15.45
N ASP A 382 -20.83 -6.93 -16.31
CA ASP A 382 -19.60 -7.66 -16.71
C ASP A 382 -18.60 -7.68 -15.58
N SER A 383 -18.08 -8.85 -15.22
CA SER A 383 -17.18 -9.03 -14.09
C SER A 383 -15.84 -8.27 -14.25
N GLY A 384 -15.34 -8.18 -15.49
CA GLY A 384 -14.11 -7.45 -15.79
C GLY A 384 -14.31 -5.93 -15.67
N GLU A 385 -15.45 -5.43 -16.13
CA GLU A 385 -15.81 -4.02 -16.00
C GLU A 385 -16.10 -3.64 -14.55
N MET A 386 -16.82 -4.48 -13.78
CA MET A 386 -17.01 -4.28 -12.34
C MET A 386 -15.69 -4.21 -11.58
N ALA A 387 -14.76 -5.10 -11.90
CA ALA A 387 -13.42 -5.05 -11.28
C ALA A 387 -12.69 -3.71 -11.54
N ARG A 388 -12.84 -3.13 -12.73
CA ARG A 388 -12.28 -1.82 -13.09
C ARG A 388 -12.96 -0.66 -12.34
N VAL A 389 -14.26 -0.71 -12.12
CA VAL A 389 -14.98 0.27 -11.27
C VAL A 389 -14.45 0.22 -9.84
N TRP A 390 -14.33 -0.98 -9.28
CA TRP A 390 -13.77 -1.18 -7.94
C TRP A 390 -12.29 -0.78 -7.83
N GLU A 391 -11.51 -0.99 -8.88
CA GLU A 391 -10.11 -0.56 -8.92
C GLU A 391 -9.99 0.96 -8.85
N LEU A 392 -10.81 1.69 -9.61
CA LEU A 392 -10.89 3.16 -9.55
C LEU A 392 -11.29 3.62 -8.13
N ARG A 393 -12.30 2.99 -7.52
CA ARG A 393 -12.75 3.31 -6.16
C ARG A 393 -11.63 3.10 -5.12
N LYS A 394 -10.91 1.97 -5.20
CA LYS A 394 -9.82 1.61 -4.27
C LYS A 394 -8.58 2.51 -4.42
N ALA A 395 -8.36 3.09 -5.59
CA ALA A 395 -7.22 3.99 -5.83
C ALA A 395 -7.38 5.38 -5.17
N GLY A 396 -8.59 5.76 -4.69
CA GLY A 396 -8.97 7.11 -4.27
C GLY A 396 -7.94 7.80 -3.36
N LEU A 397 -7.60 7.20 -2.22
CA LEU A 397 -6.61 7.78 -1.28
C LEU A 397 -5.21 7.93 -1.92
N GLY A 398 -4.80 6.97 -2.76
CA GLY A 398 -3.50 7.00 -3.43
C GLY A 398 -3.39 8.12 -4.46
N VAL A 399 -4.46 8.37 -5.24
CA VAL A 399 -4.44 9.42 -6.28
C VAL A 399 -4.50 10.83 -5.68
N LEU A 400 -5.08 11.02 -4.49
CA LEU A 400 -5.09 12.31 -3.79
C LEU A 400 -3.68 12.81 -3.44
N LEU A 401 -2.69 11.92 -3.30
CA LEU A 401 -1.30 12.30 -3.05
C LEU A 401 -0.57 12.85 -4.28
N ASN A 402 -1.18 12.73 -5.47
CA ASN A 402 -0.65 13.33 -6.70
C ASN A 402 -1.12 14.78 -6.92
N ILE A 403 -1.95 15.33 -6.04
CA ILE A 403 -2.38 16.74 -6.09
C ILE A 403 -1.14 17.64 -6.06
N PRO A 404 -0.96 18.56 -7.03
CA PRO A 404 0.15 19.50 -7.04
C PRO A 404 0.17 20.41 -5.80
N GLY A 405 1.33 20.84 -5.37
CA GLY A 405 1.50 21.74 -4.23
C GLY A 405 1.96 21.03 -2.94
N THR A 406 2.29 21.80 -1.92
CA THR A 406 2.81 21.30 -0.64
C THR A 406 1.70 20.76 0.27
N LYS A 407 0.46 21.27 0.14
CA LYS A 407 -0.70 20.77 0.86
C LYS A 407 -1.08 19.37 0.37
N LYS A 408 -1.25 18.45 1.28
CA LYS A 408 -1.61 17.06 1.02
C LYS A 408 -2.85 16.65 1.80
N SER A 409 -3.54 15.62 1.32
CA SER A 409 -4.58 14.95 2.08
C SER A 409 -4.00 14.44 3.41
N VAL A 410 -4.58 14.88 4.52
CA VAL A 410 -4.18 14.45 5.86
C VAL A 410 -5.30 13.66 6.53
N GLN A 411 -4.90 12.65 7.30
CA GLN A 411 -5.81 11.77 8.03
C GLN A 411 -6.07 12.37 9.42
N VAL A 412 -7.00 13.31 9.53
CA VAL A 412 -7.36 13.91 10.83
C VAL A 412 -8.82 13.66 11.20
N ILE A 413 -9.71 13.68 10.22
CA ILE A 413 -11.16 13.54 10.39
C ILE A 413 -11.76 12.54 9.40
N GLU A 414 -10.93 11.65 8.87
CA GLU A 414 -11.23 10.80 7.72
C GLU A 414 -11.95 9.49 8.07
N ASP A 415 -12.42 9.30 9.30
CA ASP A 415 -12.97 8.02 9.76
C ASP A 415 -14.22 8.19 10.61
N THR A 416 -14.95 9.31 10.38
CA THR A 416 -16.14 9.62 11.14
C THR A 416 -17.33 8.82 10.67
N ALA A 417 -18.14 8.33 11.62
CA ALA A 417 -19.35 7.58 11.30
C ALA A 417 -20.55 8.10 12.11
N VAL A 418 -21.69 8.24 11.45
CA VAL A 418 -22.99 8.57 12.06
C VAL A 418 -24.07 7.70 11.44
N LEU A 419 -25.25 7.58 12.09
CA LEU A 419 -26.36 6.82 11.50
C LEU A 419 -26.71 7.34 10.10
N PRO A 420 -26.96 6.47 9.12
CA PRO A 420 -27.23 6.88 7.74
C PRO A 420 -28.37 7.89 7.59
N ASP A 421 -29.41 7.80 8.40
CA ASP A 421 -30.55 8.73 8.36
C ASP A 421 -30.21 10.16 8.81
N LEU A 422 -29.15 10.29 9.63
CA LEU A 422 -28.66 11.58 10.14
C LEU A 422 -27.51 12.16 9.27
N PHE A 423 -27.05 11.38 8.31
CA PHE A 423 -25.87 11.69 7.50
C PHE A 423 -26.02 12.97 6.66
N PRO A 424 -27.20 13.30 6.05
CA PRO A 424 -27.38 14.56 5.32
C PRO A 424 -27.11 15.81 6.16
N ASP A 425 -27.65 15.85 7.38
CA ASP A 425 -27.48 16.99 8.30
C ASP A 425 -26.04 17.06 8.81
N TYR A 426 -25.45 15.90 9.14
CA TYR A 426 -24.06 15.81 9.56
C TYR A 426 -23.08 16.34 8.50
N ILE A 427 -23.23 15.95 7.22
CA ILE A 427 -22.37 16.42 6.12
C ILE A 427 -22.49 17.94 5.92
N GLU A 428 -23.71 18.49 6.04
CA GLU A 428 -23.91 19.93 5.89
C GLU A 428 -23.20 20.70 7.01
N GLU A 429 -23.32 20.24 8.27
CA GLU A 429 -22.63 20.87 9.38
C GLU A 429 -21.11 20.67 9.32
N ALA A 430 -20.63 19.50 8.90
CA ALA A 430 -19.20 19.24 8.68
C ALA A 430 -18.61 20.16 7.58
N GLY A 431 -19.39 20.42 6.50
CA GLY A 431 -19.04 21.40 5.48
C GLY A 431 -18.84 22.80 6.05
N ARG A 432 -19.75 23.27 6.93
CA ARG A 432 -19.60 24.57 7.61
C ARG A 432 -18.35 24.63 8.50
N VAL A 433 -17.98 23.52 9.16
CA VAL A 433 -16.73 23.46 9.94
C VAL A 433 -15.52 23.60 9.01
N LEU A 434 -15.50 22.91 7.85
CA LEU A 434 -14.43 23.03 6.87
C LEU A 434 -14.33 24.46 6.30
N GLU A 435 -15.46 25.08 5.97
CA GLU A 435 -15.54 26.48 5.51
C GLU A 435 -14.97 27.48 6.54
N LYS A 436 -15.23 27.28 7.83
CA LYS A 436 -14.64 28.07 8.93
C LYS A 436 -13.11 28.15 8.86
N TYR A 437 -12.46 27.06 8.40
CA TYR A 437 -11.01 26.97 8.24
C TYR A 437 -10.52 27.26 6.81
N GLY A 438 -11.43 27.56 5.88
CA GLY A 438 -11.09 27.79 4.47
C GLY A 438 -10.49 26.57 3.77
N LEU A 439 -10.88 25.36 4.17
CA LEU A 439 -10.29 24.12 3.69
C LEU A 439 -11.02 23.55 2.49
N SER A 440 -10.24 23.14 1.48
CA SER A 440 -10.71 22.19 0.46
C SER A 440 -10.62 20.77 1.00
N CYS A 441 -11.63 19.96 0.74
CA CYS A 441 -11.71 18.58 1.24
C CYS A 441 -12.21 17.65 0.14
N ALA A 442 -11.61 16.47 0.02
CA ALA A 442 -12.16 15.38 -0.79
C ALA A 442 -13.10 14.52 0.07
N TYR A 443 -14.24 14.13 -0.53
CA TYR A 443 -15.27 13.31 0.11
C TYR A 443 -15.26 11.90 -0.48
N TYR A 444 -15.16 10.93 0.39
CA TYR A 444 -15.04 9.53 0.08
C TYR A 444 -15.71 8.75 1.21
N ALA A 445 -16.59 7.80 0.92
CA ALA A 445 -17.42 7.22 1.97
C ALA A 445 -17.82 5.78 1.72
N HIS A 446 -17.91 4.99 2.81
CA HIS A 446 -18.73 3.79 2.91
C HIS A 446 -20.15 4.21 3.35
N ILE A 447 -20.84 4.90 2.44
CA ILE A 447 -22.06 5.65 2.80
C ILE A 447 -23.21 4.77 3.25
N ALA A 448 -23.24 3.49 2.84
CA ALA A 448 -24.24 2.52 3.29
C ALA A 448 -24.29 2.36 4.82
N THR A 449 -23.15 2.53 5.50
CA THR A 449 -22.99 2.37 6.94
C THR A 449 -22.77 3.70 7.66
N GLY A 450 -22.93 4.83 6.95
CA GLY A 450 -22.80 6.18 7.51
C GLY A 450 -21.38 6.61 7.81
N GLU A 451 -20.36 5.98 7.21
CA GLU A 451 -18.97 6.34 7.39
C GLU A 451 -18.47 7.27 6.29
N LEU A 452 -17.73 8.30 6.68
CA LEU A 452 -17.25 9.37 5.84
C LEU A 452 -15.74 9.56 5.99
N HIS A 453 -15.02 9.43 4.88
CA HIS A 453 -13.61 9.76 4.79
C HIS A 453 -13.44 11.21 4.27
N LEU A 454 -13.30 12.15 5.21
CA LEU A 454 -13.01 13.55 4.93
C LEU A 454 -11.49 13.75 4.83
N SER A 455 -11.00 14.11 3.67
CA SER A 455 -9.58 14.30 3.41
C SER A 455 -9.24 15.79 3.16
N PRO A 456 -9.10 16.62 4.21
CA PRO A 456 -8.71 18.01 4.07
C PRO A 456 -7.25 18.13 3.59
N LEU A 457 -6.96 19.21 2.85
CA LEU A 457 -5.64 19.49 2.30
C LEU A 457 -4.88 20.46 3.23
N LEU A 458 -3.87 19.95 3.92
CA LEU A 458 -2.99 20.71 4.83
C LEU A 458 -1.51 20.43 4.53
N ASP A 459 -0.65 21.42 4.82
CA ASP A 459 0.81 21.28 4.83
C ASP A 459 1.30 21.09 6.28
N LEU A 460 1.54 19.86 6.70
CA LEU A 460 2.05 19.56 8.04
C LEU A 460 3.51 20.03 8.28
N LYS A 461 4.10 20.81 7.38
CA LYS A 461 5.33 21.57 7.59
C LYS A 461 5.04 23.02 7.99
N ASP A 462 3.82 23.52 7.72
CA ASP A 462 3.37 24.87 8.09
C ASP A 462 2.81 24.87 9.52
N PRO A 463 3.36 25.69 10.44
CA PRO A 463 2.85 25.80 11.81
C PRO A 463 1.38 26.21 11.91
N ASP A 464 0.88 27.02 10.97
CA ASP A 464 -0.52 27.43 10.95
C ASP A 464 -1.45 26.28 10.53
N ASP A 465 -1.06 25.51 9.52
CA ASP A 465 -1.79 24.32 9.11
C ASP A 465 -1.76 23.22 10.19
N ILE A 466 -0.66 23.10 10.97
CA ILE A 466 -0.60 22.19 12.14
C ILE A 466 -1.60 22.64 13.23
N ARG A 467 -1.74 23.94 13.47
CA ARG A 467 -2.76 24.46 14.42
C ARG A 467 -4.18 24.17 13.91
N ILE A 468 -4.41 24.33 12.61
CA ILE A 468 -5.70 23.97 11.99
C ILE A 468 -5.95 22.47 12.14
N PHE A 469 -4.96 21.62 11.89
CA PHE A 469 -5.04 20.17 12.07
C PHE A 469 -5.56 19.78 13.45
N HIS A 470 -5.03 20.37 14.52
CA HIS A 470 -5.48 20.11 15.89
C HIS A 470 -6.90 20.63 16.15
N ASN A 471 -7.18 21.89 15.78
CA ASN A 471 -8.47 22.51 16.08
C ASN A 471 -9.62 21.86 15.30
N LEU A 472 -9.37 21.50 14.05
CA LEU A 472 -10.32 20.78 13.19
C LEU A 472 -10.72 19.43 13.79
N ALA A 473 -9.73 18.68 14.35
CA ALA A 473 -10.01 17.42 15.02
C ALA A 473 -11.00 17.58 16.19
N GLY A 474 -10.80 18.61 17.01
CA GLY A 474 -11.71 18.92 18.14
C GLY A 474 -13.11 19.36 17.69
N ASP A 475 -13.21 20.26 16.71
CA ASP A 475 -14.49 20.75 16.20
C ASP A 475 -15.33 19.63 15.56
N ILE A 476 -14.70 18.76 14.75
CA ILE A 476 -15.39 17.62 14.13
C ILE A 476 -15.76 16.57 15.19
N ALA A 477 -14.91 16.33 16.17
CA ALA A 477 -15.23 15.41 17.27
C ALA A 477 -16.46 15.87 18.06
N ALA A 478 -16.56 17.17 18.39
CA ALA A 478 -17.73 17.74 19.04
C ALA A 478 -19.01 17.59 18.18
N LEU A 479 -18.87 17.73 16.86
CA LEU A 479 -19.97 17.52 15.93
C LEU A 479 -20.38 16.03 15.89
N VAL A 480 -19.45 15.11 15.75
CA VAL A 480 -19.72 13.65 15.78
C VAL A 480 -20.41 13.26 17.08
N LYS A 481 -19.93 13.77 18.23
CA LYS A 481 -20.55 13.54 19.54
C LYS A 481 -22.01 14.01 19.59
N LYS A 482 -22.32 15.17 19.01
CA LYS A 482 -23.70 15.69 18.89
C LYS A 482 -24.63 14.67 18.22
N TYR A 483 -24.13 13.95 17.21
CA TYR A 483 -24.89 12.94 16.47
C TYR A 483 -24.81 11.52 17.10
N ARG A 484 -24.23 11.37 18.28
CA ARG A 484 -23.91 10.06 18.89
C ARG A 484 -23.18 9.12 17.92
N GLY A 485 -22.29 9.72 17.10
CA GLY A 485 -21.46 9.03 16.14
C GLY A 485 -20.19 8.48 16.74
N SER A 486 -19.35 7.89 15.87
CA SER A 486 -18.00 7.44 16.18
C SER A 486 -16.98 8.29 15.43
N LEU A 487 -15.94 8.76 16.14
CA LEU A 487 -14.83 9.48 15.52
C LEU A 487 -13.89 8.52 14.77
N SER A 488 -13.94 7.22 15.11
CA SER A 488 -13.28 6.13 14.41
C SER A 488 -14.31 5.08 14.02
N GLY A 489 -14.55 4.94 12.71
CA GLY A 489 -15.42 3.90 12.13
C GLY A 489 -14.71 2.55 11.99
N GLU A 490 -13.48 2.55 11.44
CA GLU A 490 -12.71 1.36 11.13
C GLU A 490 -11.19 1.50 11.35
N HIS A 491 -10.62 2.73 11.33
CA HIS A 491 -9.16 2.92 11.35
C HIS A 491 -8.55 2.83 12.75
N GLY A 492 -9.33 2.87 13.82
CA GLY A 492 -8.88 2.91 15.20
C GLY A 492 -8.52 4.30 15.68
N ASP A 493 -8.26 4.45 16.96
CA ASP A 493 -7.93 5.73 17.58
C ASP A 493 -6.46 6.08 17.43
N GLY A 494 -5.57 5.14 17.71
CA GLY A 494 -4.12 5.33 17.65
C GLY A 494 -3.62 6.53 18.44
N ARG A 495 -2.68 7.23 17.85
CA ARG A 495 -2.18 8.53 18.35
C ARG A 495 -3.06 9.70 17.88
N LEU A 496 -3.74 9.51 16.77
CA LEU A 496 -4.47 10.57 16.10
C LEU A 496 -5.74 10.97 16.83
N ARG A 497 -6.44 10.02 17.46
CA ARG A 497 -7.73 10.23 18.10
C ARG A 497 -7.70 10.02 19.61
N GLY A 498 -6.64 9.41 20.15
CA GLY A 498 -6.55 9.07 21.55
C GLY A 498 -6.66 10.26 22.50
N GLU A 499 -6.13 11.45 22.15
CA GLU A 499 -6.28 12.71 22.89
C GLU A 499 -7.76 13.13 23.00
N ILE A 500 -8.60 12.72 22.05
CA ILE A 500 -9.99 13.16 21.91
C ILE A 500 -10.97 12.17 22.54
N ILE A 501 -10.54 10.98 22.91
CA ILE A 501 -11.40 9.96 23.53
C ILE A 501 -12.17 10.48 24.77
N PRO A 502 -11.58 11.26 25.69
CA PRO A 502 -12.32 11.85 26.81
C PRO A 502 -13.53 12.69 26.38
N LEU A 503 -13.39 13.45 25.26
CA LEU A 503 -14.50 14.17 24.67
C LEU A 503 -15.57 13.22 24.14
N MET A 504 -15.14 12.17 23.41
CA MET A 504 -16.07 11.24 22.75
C MET A 504 -16.83 10.35 23.71
N LEU A 505 -16.15 9.75 24.68
CA LEU A 505 -16.70 8.75 25.59
C LEU A 505 -17.01 9.28 27.00
N GLY A 506 -16.68 10.54 27.28
CA GLY A 506 -16.80 11.15 28.61
C GLY A 506 -15.64 10.78 29.55
N GLU A 507 -15.35 11.69 30.47
CA GLU A 507 -14.25 11.56 31.43
C GLU A 507 -14.41 10.33 32.35
N HIS A 508 -15.66 9.94 32.66
CA HIS A 508 -15.94 8.77 33.51
C HIS A 508 -15.50 7.49 32.79
N ASN A 509 -15.99 7.28 31.58
CA ASN A 509 -15.63 6.10 30.77
C ASN A 509 -14.13 6.10 30.43
N TYR A 510 -13.52 7.25 30.16
CA TYR A 510 -12.07 7.32 29.92
C TYR A 510 -11.26 6.81 31.13
N ARG A 511 -11.72 7.10 32.36
CA ARG A 511 -11.08 6.51 33.56
C ARG A 511 -11.23 5.00 33.60
N LEU A 512 -12.40 4.45 33.22
CA LEU A 512 -12.60 3.01 33.09
C LEU A 512 -11.65 2.38 32.09
N LEU A 513 -11.43 3.02 30.91
CA LEU A 513 -10.46 2.53 29.92
C LEU A 513 -9.03 2.53 30.47
N LYS A 514 -8.63 3.53 31.24
CA LYS A 514 -7.31 3.59 31.90
C LYS A 514 -7.16 2.50 32.97
N ASP A 515 -8.20 2.24 33.75
CA ASP A 515 -8.20 1.20 34.77
C ASP A 515 -8.11 -0.18 34.12
N LEU A 516 -8.86 -0.41 33.05
CA LEU A 516 -8.77 -1.61 32.24
C LEU A 516 -7.33 -1.82 31.71
N LYS A 517 -6.76 -0.83 31.05
CA LYS A 517 -5.39 -0.88 30.52
C LYS A 517 -4.39 -1.20 31.63
N LYS A 518 -4.51 -0.54 32.78
CA LYS A 518 -3.63 -0.76 33.91
C LYS A 518 -3.75 -2.18 34.50
N THR A 519 -4.93 -2.75 34.48
CA THR A 519 -5.15 -4.15 34.93
C THR A 519 -4.54 -5.15 33.98
N TRP A 520 -4.73 -4.98 32.65
CA TRP A 520 -4.16 -5.87 31.65
C TRP A 520 -2.64 -5.73 31.52
N ASP A 521 -2.13 -4.54 31.70
CA ASP A 521 -0.72 -4.21 31.48
C ASP A 521 -0.19 -3.25 32.55
N PRO A 522 0.00 -3.74 33.80
CA PRO A 522 0.41 -2.91 34.94
C PRO A 522 1.77 -2.24 34.76
N HIS A 523 2.62 -2.78 33.88
CA HIS A 523 3.95 -2.26 33.59
C HIS A 523 4.02 -1.42 32.28
N ASN A 524 2.88 -1.21 31.63
CA ASN A 524 2.77 -0.46 30.38
C ASN A 524 3.74 -0.94 29.28
N VAL A 525 3.86 -2.27 29.14
CA VAL A 525 4.75 -2.93 28.17
C VAL A 525 4.16 -2.88 26.76
N PHE A 526 2.84 -3.02 26.64
CA PHE A 526 2.17 -3.15 25.34
C PHE A 526 1.73 -1.80 24.79
N ASN A 527 2.37 -1.37 23.71
CA ASN A 527 2.00 -0.26 22.82
C ASN A 527 1.48 1.01 23.54
N PRO A 528 2.23 1.59 24.49
CA PRO A 528 1.78 2.72 25.27
C PRO A 528 1.50 3.96 24.41
N GLY A 529 0.66 4.88 24.93
CA GLY A 529 0.31 6.12 24.25
C GLY A 529 -0.60 5.91 23.02
N LYS A 530 -1.44 4.87 23.08
CA LYS A 530 -2.53 4.59 22.15
C LYS A 530 -3.79 4.37 22.95
N ILE A 531 -4.92 4.88 22.49
CA ILE A 531 -6.22 4.82 23.18
C ILE A 531 -6.20 5.56 24.51
N THR A 532 -5.29 5.19 25.44
CA THR A 532 -5.14 5.84 26.74
C THR A 532 -3.78 6.53 26.86
N ASP A 533 -3.75 7.62 27.62
CA ASP A 533 -2.54 8.42 27.90
C ASP A 533 -1.77 8.80 26.63
N THR A 534 -2.50 9.20 25.61
CA THR A 534 -1.99 9.50 24.28
C THR A 534 -1.28 10.87 24.31
N PRO A 535 -0.11 11.01 23.69
CA PRO A 535 0.52 12.31 23.48
C PRO A 535 -0.35 13.22 22.61
N PRO A 536 -0.16 14.55 22.65
CA PRO A 536 -0.86 15.49 21.78
C PRO A 536 -0.77 15.08 20.31
N ILE A 537 -1.85 15.25 19.55
CA ILE A 537 -1.92 14.80 18.15
C ILE A 537 -0.93 15.53 17.23
N THR A 538 -0.40 16.67 17.65
CA THR A 538 0.62 17.45 16.93
C THR A 538 2.06 17.02 17.26
N GLU A 539 2.25 16.10 18.20
CA GLU A 539 3.57 15.64 18.63
C GLU A 539 4.10 14.49 17.73
N ASN A 540 5.40 14.53 17.45
CA ASN A 540 6.10 13.53 16.63
C ASN A 540 5.52 13.37 15.21
N LEU A 541 5.09 14.49 14.60
CA LEU A 541 4.71 14.50 13.19
C LEU A 541 5.92 14.11 12.31
N ARG A 542 5.60 13.51 11.16
CA ARG A 542 6.59 12.97 10.21
C ARG A 542 7.55 14.02 9.69
N TYR A 543 7.06 15.25 9.51
CA TYR A 543 7.83 16.37 8.98
C TYR A 543 8.13 17.40 10.06
N PRO A 544 9.35 17.95 10.09
CA PRO A 544 9.68 19.07 10.97
C PRO A 544 8.87 20.31 10.57
N ALA A 545 8.25 20.97 11.56
CA ALA A 545 7.51 22.21 11.34
C ALA A 545 8.48 23.37 11.03
N GLY A 546 8.08 24.24 10.07
CA GLY A 546 8.83 25.44 9.69
C GLY A 546 10.09 25.19 8.85
N GLU A 547 10.41 23.94 8.50
CA GLU A 547 11.59 23.63 7.69
C GLU A 547 11.21 23.47 6.21
N SER A 548 11.86 24.25 5.34
CA SER A 548 11.80 24.11 3.88
C SER A 548 13.17 23.65 3.36
N ILE A 549 13.30 22.38 3.05
CA ILE A 549 14.53 21.80 2.53
C ILE A 549 14.42 21.67 1.02
N LYS A 550 15.33 22.36 0.28
CA LYS A 550 15.45 22.19 -1.16
C LYS A 550 16.66 21.30 -1.47
N ILE A 551 16.44 20.32 -2.33
CA ILE A 551 17.50 19.49 -2.90
C ILE A 551 17.80 20.00 -4.30
N GLU A 552 18.94 20.66 -4.43
CA GLU A 552 19.39 21.28 -5.69
C GLU A 552 20.35 20.36 -6.46
N GLY A 553 20.51 20.64 -7.76
CA GLY A 553 21.50 19.98 -8.60
C GLY A 553 21.12 18.59 -9.07
N THR A 554 19.82 18.21 -9.02
CA THR A 554 19.33 16.95 -9.57
C THR A 554 19.39 16.95 -11.10
N THR A 555 19.64 15.78 -11.70
CA THR A 555 19.65 15.58 -13.15
C THR A 555 18.25 15.45 -13.72
N PHE A 556 17.37 14.71 -13.01
CA PHE A 556 15.95 14.73 -13.32
C PHE A 556 15.33 16.03 -12.81
N PRO A 557 14.44 16.67 -13.58
CA PRO A 557 13.83 17.93 -13.19
C PRO A 557 12.94 17.81 -11.95
N PHE A 558 12.40 16.63 -11.69
CA PHE A 558 11.31 16.41 -10.71
C PHE A 558 10.24 17.52 -10.81
N PRO A 559 9.05 17.44 -10.30
CA PRO A 559 8.05 18.50 -10.46
C PRO A 559 8.64 19.87 -10.15
N GLU A 560 8.61 20.77 -11.13
CA GLU A 560 9.49 21.96 -11.32
C GLU A 560 9.58 22.95 -10.14
N ARG A 561 8.63 22.89 -9.20
CA ARG A 561 8.63 23.77 -8.00
C ARG A 561 8.92 23.04 -6.69
N GLU A 562 8.90 21.73 -6.67
CA GLU A 562 8.81 20.93 -5.45
C GLU A 562 10.03 20.01 -5.27
N GLY A 563 10.70 19.62 -6.34
CA GLY A 563 11.98 18.89 -6.32
C GLY A 563 11.90 17.42 -5.88
N LEU A 564 13.07 16.81 -5.69
CA LEU A 564 13.21 15.40 -5.36
C LEU A 564 12.52 15.02 -4.04
N LEU A 565 12.63 15.87 -3.01
CA LEU A 565 12.05 15.56 -1.69
C LEU A 565 10.53 15.40 -1.77
N TYR A 566 9.86 16.29 -2.48
CA TYR A 566 8.42 16.18 -2.73
C TYR A 566 8.06 14.88 -3.46
N ALA A 567 8.81 14.51 -4.49
CA ALA A 567 8.57 13.27 -5.22
C ALA A 567 8.71 12.02 -4.32
N VAL A 568 9.64 12.04 -3.37
CA VAL A 568 9.85 10.99 -2.37
C VAL A 568 8.72 10.97 -1.33
N GLU A 569 8.22 12.14 -0.92
CA GLU A 569 7.15 12.32 0.04
C GLU A 569 5.76 11.89 -0.48
N LYS A 570 5.61 11.67 -1.80
CA LYS A 570 4.41 11.01 -2.35
C LYS A 570 4.16 9.61 -1.79
N CYS A 571 5.15 8.96 -1.20
CA CYS A 571 4.95 7.68 -0.54
C CYS A 571 4.07 7.84 0.71
N SER A 572 2.80 7.43 0.62
CA SER A 572 1.85 7.42 1.75
C SER A 572 2.17 6.42 2.85
N GLY A 573 3.03 5.44 2.57
CA GLY A 573 3.24 4.33 3.50
C GLY A 573 2.22 3.19 3.39
N SER A 574 1.21 3.27 2.51
CA SER A 574 0.12 2.28 2.35
C SER A 574 0.58 0.85 2.10
N GLY A 575 1.82 0.66 1.63
CA GLY A 575 2.44 -0.66 1.53
C GLY A 575 1.99 -1.54 0.36
N ASP A 576 1.39 -0.99 -0.72
CA ASP A 576 1.07 -1.75 -1.94
C ASP A 576 2.26 -2.52 -2.51
N CYS A 577 3.48 -2.05 -2.25
CA CYS A 577 4.72 -2.71 -2.59
C CYS A 577 5.09 -3.92 -1.70
N ARG A 578 4.24 -4.30 -0.75
CA ARG A 578 4.40 -5.45 0.15
C ARG A 578 3.48 -6.63 -0.17
N LYS A 579 2.79 -6.61 -1.29
CA LYS A 579 1.98 -7.76 -1.73
C LYS A 579 2.88 -8.96 -2.04
N SER A 580 2.39 -10.16 -1.76
CA SER A 580 3.10 -11.39 -2.10
C SER A 580 2.97 -11.73 -3.59
N ALA A 581 3.83 -12.62 -4.09
CA ALA A 581 3.84 -13.05 -5.50
C ALA A 581 2.51 -13.69 -5.94
N ILE A 582 1.77 -14.33 -5.03
CA ILE A 582 0.50 -14.99 -5.36
C ILE A 582 -0.64 -14.00 -5.63
N MET A 583 -0.47 -12.72 -5.27
CA MET A 583 -1.45 -11.65 -5.51
C MET A 583 -1.34 -11.05 -6.91
N GLY A 584 -0.36 -11.45 -7.70
CA GLY A 584 -0.13 -10.92 -9.05
C GLY A 584 0.52 -9.54 -9.07
N GLY A 585 0.68 -8.98 -10.29
CA GLY A 585 1.43 -7.76 -10.52
C GLY A 585 2.95 -7.98 -10.41
N THR A 586 3.71 -6.90 -10.49
CA THR A 586 5.19 -6.94 -10.51
C THR A 586 5.86 -6.07 -9.45
N MET A 587 5.16 -5.19 -8.78
CA MET A 587 5.69 -4.34 -7.70
C MET A 587 5.65 -5.07 -6.36
N CYS A 588 6.68 -5.13 -5.59
CA CYS A 588 8.12 -4.94 -5.82
C CYS A 588 8.78 -6.34 -5.86
N PRO A 589 9.46 -6.73 -6.94
CA PRO A 589 9.97 -8.11 -7.08
C PRO A 589 10.92 -8.51 -5.95
N THR A 590 11.70 -7.57 -5.45
CA THR A 590 12.66 -7.86 -4.37
C THR A 590 11.99 -8.11 -3.02
N PHE A 591 10.86 -7.45 -2.73
CA PHE A 591 10.05 -7.77 -1.56
C PHE A 591 9.35 -9.12 -1.73
N MET A 592 8.75 -9.39 -2.89
CA MET A 592 8.10 -10.68 -3.19
C MET A 592 9.04 -11.87 -2.99
N ALA A 593 10.34 -11.69 -3.28
CA ALA A 593 11.35 -12.74 -3.16
C ALA A 593 11.89 -12.92 -1.74
N THR A 594 11.86 -11.89 -0.88
CA THR A 594 12.55 -11.91 0.42
C THR A 594 11.62 -11.79 1.62
N GLY A 595 10.47 -11.14 1.46
CA GLY A 595 9.61 -10.75 2.57
C GLY A 595 10.22 -9.67 3.49
N ASP A 596 11.37 -9.09 3.11
CA ASP A 596 12.07 -8.11 3.93
C ASP A 596 11.62 -6.68 3.65
N GLU A 597 11.27 -5.93 4.70
CA GLU A 597 10.81 -4.54 4.59
C GLU A 597 11.78 -3.63 3.82
N ASP A 598 13.10 -3.75 4.08
CA ASP A 598 14.14 -2.94 3.43
C ASP A 598 14.27 -3.16 1.90
N LYS A 599 13.59 -4.18 1.36
CA LYS A 599 13.52 -4.47 -0.08
C LYS A 599 12.27 -3.90 -0.75
N SER A 600 11.38 -3.24 0.01
CA SER A 600 10.15 -2.65 -0.51
C SER A 600 10.38 -1.27 -1.15
N THR A 601 9.46 -0.82 -2.00
CA THR A 601 9.42 0.56 -2.53
C THR A 601 9.25 1.58 -1.40
N ARG A 602 8.37 1.28 -0.43
CA ARG A 602 8.12 2.10 0.76
C ARG A 602 9.40 2.35 1.57
N ALA A 603 10.16 1.30 1.83
CA ALA A 603 11.41 1.39 2.57
C ALA A 603 12.42 2.33 1.87
N ARG A 604 12.57 2.19 0.54
CA ARG A 604 13.48 3.01 -0.26
C ARG A 604 13.08 4.48 -0.27
N ALA A 605 11.79 4.78 -0.37
CA ALA A 605 11.30 6.15 -0.26
C ALA A 605 11.50 6.70 1.16
N ASN A 606 11.16 5.94 2.20
CA ASN A 606 11.27 6.38 3.58
C ASN A 606 12.73 6.68 4.00
N ILE A 607 13.68 5.80 3.64
CA ILE A 607 15.07 6.03 4.00
C ILE A 607 15.64 7.25 3.27
N LEU A 608 15.29 7.42 2.00
CA LEU A 608 15.73 8.58 1.22
C LEU A 608 15.16 9.87 1.81
N ARG A 609 13.85 9.92 2.13
CA ARG A 609 13.23 11.06 2.81
C ARG A 609 13.96 11.39 4.12
N GLU A 610 14.18 10.38 4.96
CA GLU A 610 14.80 10.57 6.28
C GLU A 610 16.17 11.23 6.19
N PHE A 611 17.06 10.73 5.33
CA PHE A 611 18.39 11.30 5.20
C PHE A 611 18.40 12.63 4.45
N LEU A 612 17.55 12.83 3.44
CA LEU A 612 17.44 14.11 2.76
C LEU A 612 16.95 15.23 3.68
N THR A 613 16.08 14.93 4.63
CA THR A 613 15.53 15.93 5.58
C THR A 613 16.43 16.15 6.79
N ARG A 614 17.11 15.11 7.30
CA ARG A 614 17.77 15.13 8.62
C ARG A 614 19.28 14.98 8.59
N SER A 615 19.90 14.93 7.38
CA SER A 615 21.35 14.81 7.25
C SER A 615 22.05 16.13 7.53
N ASP A 616 23.10 16.11 8.36
CA ASP A 616 24.02 17.22 8.61
C ASP A 616 25.13 17.31 7.55
N ARG A 617 25.25 16.31 6.66
CA ARG A 617 26.30 16.24 5.66
C ARG A 617 26.08 17.29 4.57
N LYS A 618 27.18 17.90 4.07
CA LYS A 618 27.12 18.84 2.94
C LYS A 618 26.49 18.20 1.70
N ASN A 619 26.86 16.95 1.39
CA ASN A 619 26.16 16.11 0.42
C ASN A 619 25.18 15.22 1.17
N ARG A 620 23.89 15.54 1.14
CA ARG A 620 22.81 14.78 1.81
C ARG A 620 22.60 13.38 1.25
N PHE A 621 23.22 13.05 0.10
CA PHE A 621 23.21 11.71 -0.48
C PHE A 621 24.40 10.84 -0.03
N ASP A 622 25.35 11.39 0.74
CA ASP A 622 26.54 10.69 1.20
C ASP A 622 26.25 9.78 2.40
N HIS A 623 25.40 8.76 2.19
CA HIS A 623 24.97 7.79 3.19
C HIS A 623 25.01 6.36 2.65
N GLU A 624 25.82 5.50 3.27
CA GLU A 624 25.93 4.09 2.90
C GLU A 624 24.65 3.32 3.19
N GLU A 625 23.86 3.74 4.18
CA GLU A 625 22.59 3.20 4.55
C GLU A 625 21.58 3.24 3.38
N ILE A 626 21.52 4.38 2.67
CA ILE A 626 20.69 4.51 1.47
C ILE A 626 21.23 3.58 0.38
N TYR A 627 22.56 3.54 0.19
CA TYR A 627 23.18 2.69 -0.82
C TYR A 627 22.80 1.22 -0.65
N ARG A 628 22.86 0.69 0.57
CA ARG A 628 22.50 -0.71 0.89
C ARG A 628 21.04 -1.02 0.60
N VAL A 629 20.11 -0.13 0.98
CA VAL A 629 18.67 -0.32 0.73
C VAL A 629 18.35 -0.21 -0.77
N MET A 630 19.06 0.65 -1.52
CA MET A 630 18.88 0.82 -2.96
C MET A 630 19.53 -0.29 -3.80
N ASP A 631 20.53 -0.99 -3.29
CA ASP A 631 21.35 -1.91 -4.09
C ASP A 631 20.52 -2.99 -4.81
N LEU A 632 19.63 -3.68 -4.09
CA LEU A 632 18.79 -4.73 -4.67
C LEU A 632 17.61 -4.24 -5.52
N CYS A 633 17.39 -2.92 -5.65
CA CYS A 633 16.37 -2.42 -6.57
C CYS A 633 16.74 -2.75 -8.02
N LEU A 634 15.87 -3.48 -8.72
CA LEU A 634 16.09 -3.90 -10.10
C LEU A 634 15.87 -2.77 -11.12
N SER A 635 15.38 -1.60 -10.68
CA SER A 635 14.97 -0.50 -11.57
C SER A 635 13.94 -0.93 -12.64
N CYS A 636 13.06 -1.85 -12.29
CA CYS A 636 12.04 -2.42 -13.19
C CYS A 636 10.87 -1.48 -13.47
N LYS A 637 10.75 -0.37 -12.73
CA LYS A 637 9.68 0.65 -12.84
C LYS A 637 8.25 0.20 -12.50
N ALA A 638 8.04 -1.01 -12.04
CA ALA A 638 6.71 -1.46 -11.62
C ALA A 638 6.09 -0.54 -10.54
N CYS A 639 6.92 0.06 -9.68
CA CYS A 639 6.46 1.04 -8.70
C CYS A 639 5.92 2.34 -9.33
N LYS A 640 6.35 2.74 -10.53
CA LYS A 640 5.80 3.91 -11.21
C LYS A 640 4.38 3.65 -11.73
N SER A 641 4.10 2.45 -12.25
CA SER A 641 2.81 2.08 -12.81
C SER A 641 1.83 1.55 -11.78
N GLU A 642 2.26 0.63 -10.90
CA GLU A 642 1.37 -0.06 -9.96
C GLU A 642 1.18 0.70 -8.64
N CYS A 643 2.02 1.69 -8.29
CA CYS A 643 1.82 2.48 -7.07
C CYS A 643 0.76 3.56 -7.30
N PRO A 644 -0.33 3.60 -6.53
CA PRO A 644 -1.36 4.63 -6.68
C PRO A 644 -0.81 6.07 -6.57
N SER A 645 0.26 6.25 -5.78
CA SER A 645 0.94 7.54 -5.59
C SER A 645 2.08 7.81 -6.58
N ASN A 646 2.25 6.98 -7.61
CA ASN A 646 3.28 7.13 -8.67
C ASN A 646 4.72 7.30 -8.15
N VAL A 647 5.11 6.54 -7.11
CA VAL A 647 6.46 6.59 -6.52
C VAL A 647 7.46 5.90 -7.44
N ASP A 648 8.32 6.66 -8.13
CA ASP A 648 9.32 6.13 -9.07
C ASP A 648 10.69 5.91 -8.41
N VAL A 649 10.84 4.79 -7.70
CA VAL A 649 12.13 4.44 -7.06
C VAL A 649 13.25 4.22 -8.06
N ALA A 650 12.96 3.90 -9.32
CA ALA A 650 14.01 3.75 -10.33
C ALA A 650 14.73 5.08 -10.60
N LYS A 651 13.98 6.19 -10.68
CA LYS A 651 14.55 7.55 -10.79
C LYS A 651 15.27 7.96 -9.51
N PHE A 652 14.66 7.70 -8.34
CA PHE A 652 15.28 8.02 -7.04
C PHE A 652 16.63 7.31 -6.87
N LYS A 653 16.69 6.02 -7.23
CA LYS A 653 17.94 5.25 -7.18
C LYS A 653 18.99 5.83 -8.13
N ALA A 654 18.62 6.17 -9.36
CA ALA A 654 19.55 6.69 -10.34
C ALA A 654 20.13 8.05 -9.89
N GLU A 655 19.28 8.93 -9.37
CA GLU A 655 19.67 10.23 -8.84
C GLU A 655 20.57 10.09 -7.61
N PHE A 656 20.14 9.29 -6.63
CA PHE A 656 20.93 9.00 -5.42
C PHE A 656 22.32 8.48 -5.78
N LEU A 657 22.42 7.48 -6.65
CA LEU A 657 23.73 6.88 -7.02
C LEU A 657 24.63 7.87 -7.71
N GLN A 658 24.11 8.77 -8.58
CA GLN A 658 24.93 9.80 -9.20
C GLN A 658 25.58 10.71 -8.17
N HIS A 659 24.80 11.24 -7.23
CA HIS A 659 25.29 12.10 -6.16
C HIS A 659 26.19 11.37 -5.16
N TYR A 660 25.91 10.08 -4.88
CA TYR A 660 26.76 9.25 -4.03
C TYR A 660 28.14 9.04 -4.67
N TYR A 661 28.19 8.76 -5.98
CA TYR A 661 29.44 8.58 -6.71
C TYR A 661 30.21 9.88 -6.96
N ASP A 662 29.61 11.04 -6.77
CA ASP A 662 30.35 12.32 -6.76
C ASP A 662 31.29 12.43 -5.54
N SER A 663 31.00 11.70 -4.45
CA SER A 663 31.81 11.64 -3.23
C SER A 663 32.56 10.30 -3.05
N HIS A 664 32.20 9.26 -3.81
CA HIS A 664 32.72 7.90 -3.65
C HIS A 664 33.24 7.31 -4.97
N ARG A 665 34.19 6.37 -4.85
CA ARG A 665 34.66 5.61 -6.02
C ARG A 665 33.54 4.71 -6.56
N ILE A 666 33.35 4.71 -7.87
CA ILE A 666 32.39 3.81 -8.53
C ILE A 666 32.95 2.39 -8.45
N PRO A 667 32.20 1.39 -7.95
CA PRO A 667 32.65 0.00 -7.94
C PRO A 667 32.96 -0.50 -9.36
N LEU A 668 34.03 -1.28 -9.51
CA LEU A 668 34.47 -1.83 -10.82
C LEU A 668 33.33 -2.62 -11.51
N ARG A 669 32.58 -3.43 -10.76
CA ARG A 669 31.41 -4.13 -11.26
C ARG A 669 30.36 -3.19 -11.85
N THR A 670 30.09 -2.07 -11.20
CA THR A 670 29.16 -1.04 -11.69
C THR A 670 29.62 -0.45 -13.01
N LEU A 671 30.92 -0.12 -13.12
CA LEU A 671 31.52 0.38 -14.36
C LEU A 671 31.42 -0.65 -15.48
N LEU A 672 31.80 -1.90 -15.22
CA LEU A 672 31.73 -2.97 -16.21
C LEU A 672 30.30 -3.15 -16.76
N ILE A 673 29.28 -3.17 -15.89
CA ILE A 673 27.88 -3.31 -16.31
C ILE A 673 27.42 -2.07 -17.09
N ALA A 674 27.75 -0.87 -16.63
CA ALA A 674 27.34 0.37 -17.28
C ALA A 674 27.90 0.51 -18.69
N TRP A 675 29.16 0.11 -18.91
CA TRP A 675 29.85 0.20 -20.18
C TRP A 675 29.75 -1.08 -21.04
N LEU A 676 29.09 -2.12 -20.55
CA LEU A 676 28.97 -3.42 -21.24
C LEU A 676 28.47 -3.29 -22.69
N PRO A 677 27.47 -2.43 -23.01
CA PRO A 677 27.01 -2.27 -24.40
C PRO A 677 28.13 -1.87 -25.39
N ARG A 678 29.09 -1.07 -24.94
CA ARG A 678 30.22 -0.62 -25.77
C ARG A 678 31.30 -1.69 -25.92
N LEU A 679 31.37 -2.65 -24.99
CA LEU A 679 32.28 -3.79 -25.05
C LEU A 679 31.77 -4.90 -26.00
N TYR A 680 30.48 -4.90 -26.34
CA TYR A 680 29.93 -5.90 -27.26
C TYR A 680 30.53 -5.84 -28.67
N GLY A 681 30.79 -4.65 -29.19
CA GLY A 681 31.42 -4.48 -30.53
C GLY A 681 32.76 -5.18 -30.63
N PRO A 682 33.77 -4.83 -29.80
CA PRO A 682 35.02 -5.56 -29.73
C PRO A 682 34.85 -7.05 -29.37
N GLY A 683 33.92 -7.40 -28.47
CA GLY A 683 33.62 -8.79 -28.10
C GLY A 683 33.13 -9.64 -29.26
N MET A 684 32.38 -9.08 -30.20
CA MET A 684 31.93 -9.77 -31.43
C MET A 684 33.08 -10.16 -32.35
N MET A 685 34.17 -9.40 -32.37
CA MET A 685 35.34 -9.74 -33.19
C MET A 685 36.02 -11.04 -32.71
N MET A 686 35.95 -11.30 -31.41
CA MET A 686 36.50 -12.51 -30.75
C MET A 686 35.39 -13.32 -30.08
N ARG A 687 34.20 -13.38 -30.67
CA ARG A 687 32.98 -13.94 -30.07
C ARG A 687 33.17 -15.32 -29.40
N PRO A 688 33.78 -16.35 -30.02
CA PRO A 688 33.94 -17.66 -29.37
C PRO A 688 34.73 -17.56 -28.06
N LEU A 689 35.78 -16.76 -28.06
CA LEU A 689 36.65 -16.52 -26.90
C LEU A 689 35.91 -15.71 -25.84
N THR A 690 35.21 -14.64 -26.24
CA THR A 690 34.40 -13.85 -25.32
C THR A 690 33.34 -14.69 -24.63
N ASN A 691 32.57 -15.47 -25.37
CA ASN A 691 31.53 -16.36 -24.82
C ASN A 691 32.12 -17.45 -23.89
N PHE A 692 33.28 -17.98 -24.23
CA PHE A 692 33.99 -18.94 -23.38
C PHE A 692 34.35 -18.29 -22.03
N PHE A 693 35.06 -17.15 -22.04
CA PHE A 693 35.53 -16.54 -20.80
C PHE A 693 34.37 -16.06 -19.93
N THR A 694 33.34 -15.39 -20.50
CA THR A 694 32.17 -14.91 -19.74
C THR A 694 31.33 -16.06 -19.16
N GLY A 695 31.45 -17.27 -19.73
CA GLY A 695 30.80 -18.48 -19.20
C GLY A 695 31.52 -19.12 -18.01
N THR A 696 32.80 -18.79 -17.79
CA THR A 696 33.60 -19.45 -16.73
C THR A 696 33.23 -18.96 -15.32
N THR A 697 33.24 -19.87 -14.35
CA THR A 697 33.02 -19.60 -12.93
C THR A 697 34.07 -18.61 -12.40
N LEU A 698 35.32 -18.74 -12.82
CA LEU A 698 36.40 -17.85 -12.39
C LEU A 698 36.17 -16.41 -12.81
N PHE A 699 35.76 -16.16 -14.05
CA PHE A 699 35.44 -14.83 -14.54
C PHE A 699 34.26 -14.21 -13.78
N LYS A 700 33.19 -15.01 -13.57
CA LYS A 700 32.02 -14.55 -12.81
C LYS A 700 32.40 -14.12 -11.38
N LYS A 701 33.19 -14.95 -10.67
CA LYS A 701 33.72 -14.58 -9.33
C LYS A 701 34.55 -13.30 -9.36
N LEU A 702 35.43 -13.16 -10.33
CA LEU A 702 36.30 -11.99 -10.44
C LEU A 702 35.53 -10.67 -10.61
N ILE A 703 34.43 -10.72 -11.38
CA ILE A 703 33.57 -9.54 -11.60
C ILE A 703 32.41 -9.42 -10.60
N GLY A 704 32.34 -10.30 -9.58
CA GLY A 704 31.33 -10.29 -8.54
C GLY A 704 29.93 -10.73 -8.99
N PHE A 705 29.84 -11.64 -9.96
CA PHE A 705 28.59 -12.27 -10.38
C PHE A 705 28.37 -13.61 -9.67
N GLU A 706 27.10 -13.97 -9.48
CA GLU A 706 26.71 -15.27 -8.95
C GLU A 706 27.12 -16.39 -9.91
N GLU A 707 27.79 -17.41 -9.39
CA GLU A 707 28.36 -18.51 -10.20
C GLU A 707 27.32 -19.28 -10.99
N LYS A 708 26.13 -19.50 -10.38
CA LYS A 708 25.02 -20.25 -10.99
C LYS A 708 24.30 -19.44 -12.08
N ARG A 709 24.55 -18.14 -12.19
CA ARG A 709 23.91 -17.28 -13.16
C ARG A 709 24.66 -17.31 -14.50
N SER A 710 23.93 -17.46 -15.62
CA SER A 710 24.50 -17.28 -16.95
C SER A 710 24.67 -15.78 -17.27
N ILE A 711 25.77 -15.42 -17.90
CA ILE A 711 25.92 -14.12 -18.55
C ILE A 711 25.43 -14.28 -20.00
N PRO A 712 24.58 -13.37 -20.53
CA PRO A 712 24.08 -13.46 -21.91
C PRO A 712 25.23 -13.61 -22.91
N ALA A 713 25.20 -14.67 -23.71
CA ALA A 713 26.21 -14.90 -24.74
C ALA A 713 26.00 -13.97 -25.94
N LEU A 714 27.08 -13.65 -26.64
CA LEU A 714 27.01 -12.92 -27.91
C LEU A 714 26.45 -13.83 -29.00
N SER A 715 25.46 -13.35 -29.75
CA SER A 715 24.81 -14.07 -30.86
C SER A 715 25.78 -14.30 -32.04
N PRO A 716 25.53 -15.30 -32.91
CA PRO A 716 26.37 -15.57 -34.10
C PRO A 716 26.51 -14.37 -35.05
N VAL A 717 25.45 -13.58 -35.17
CA VAL A 717 25.39 -12.38 -36.03
C VAL A 717 24.71 -11.24 -35.25
N THR A 718 25.01 -10.00 -35.57
CA THR A 718 24.27 -8.87 -35.03
C THR A 718 23.02 -8.63 -35.85
N LEU A 719 21.93 -8.13 -35.21
CA LEU A 719 20.70 -7.75 -35.92
C LEU A 719 20.98 -6.76 -37.06
N ARG A 720 21.76 -5.74 -36.77
CA ARG A 720 22.15 -4.72 -37.79
C ARG A 720 22.97 -5.32 -38.92
N GLY A 721 23.90 -6.26 -38.61
CA GLY A 721 24.69 -6.94 -39.61
C GLY A 721 23.83 -7.81 -40.53
N TRP A 722 22.92 -8.55 -39.96
CA TRP A 722 21.94 -9.37 -40.69
C TRP A 722 21.02 -8.51 -41.56
N HIS A 723 20.43 -7.45 -41.04
CA HIS A 723 19.53 -6.55 -41.79
C HIS A 723 20.24 -5.85 -42.95
N LYS A 724 21.50 -5.41 -42.74
CA LYS A 724 22.32 -4.83 -43.83
C LYS A 724 22.60 -5.85 -44.93
N ALA A 725 22.88 -7.11 -44.57
CA ALA A 725 23.12 -8.18 -45.54
C ALA A 725 21.88 -8.49 -46.40
N GLN A 726 20.68 -8.45 -45.81
CA GLN A 726 19.41 -8.61 -46.53
C GLN A 726 19.21 -7.48 -47.58
N GLY A 727 19.44 -6.22 -47.19
CA GLY A 727 19.32 -5.06 -48.09
C GLY A 727 20.27 -5.11 -49.31
N THR A 728 21.47 -5.66 -49.14
CA THR A 728 22.43 -5.92 -50.27
C THR A 728 21.99 -7.09 -51.12
N GLY A 729 21.35 -8.13 -50.53
CA GLY A 729 20.80 -9.29 -51.23
C GLY A 729 19.61 -8.91 -52.14
N HIS A 730 18.70 -8.04 -51.71
CA HIS A 730 17.59 -7.54 -52.53
C HIS A 730 18.08 -6.69 -53.70
N ARG A 731 19.16 -5.92 -53.58
CA ARG A 731 19.81 -5.22 -54.70
C ARG A 731 20.50 -6.18 -55.68
N ALA A 732 21.12 -7.27 -55.16
CA ALA A 732 21.76 -8.29 -56.01
C ALA A 732 20.73 -9.16 -56.77
N GLN A 733 19.55 -9.39 -56.22
CA GLN A 733 18.46 -10.14 -56.88
C GLN A 733 17.75 -9.33 -58.00
N ARG A 734 17.77 -7.99 -57.93
CA ARG A 734 17.42 -7.18 -59.11
C ARG A 734 18.46 -7.26 -60.24
N LEU A 735 19.65 -7.80 -59.96
CA LEU A 735 20.78 -7.94 -60.91
C LEU A 735 21.07 -9.40 -61.29
N GLY A 736 20.14 -10.34 -61.04
CA GLY A 736 20.18 -11.72 -61.56
C GLY A 736 21.36 -12.54 -61.13
N ARG A 737 21.24 -13.26 -59.95
CA ARG A 737 21.90 -14.53 -59.69
C ARG A 737 21.03 -15.37 -58.74
N GLU A 738 20.52 -16.44 -59.29
CA GLU A 738 19.85 -17.54 -58.55
C GLU A 738 20.88 -18.37 -57.77
N SER A 739 20.68 -18.55 -56.48
CA SER A 739 21.02 -19.81 -55.84
C SER A 739 20.51 -19.80 -54.34
N SER A 740 19.88 -20.87 -53.98
CA SER A 740 19.53 -21.38 -52.64
C SER A 740 18.48 -20.68 -51.76
N ALA A 741 17.80 -19.63 -52.17
CA ALA A 741 16.69 -19.01 -51.46
C ALA A 741 15.28 -19.53 -51.85
N ALA A 742 15.22 -20.54 -52.72
CA ALA A 742 13.96 -21.04 -53.31
C ALA A 742 13.04 -21.77 -52.29
N ALA A 743 13.62 -22.42 -51.29
CA ALA A 743 12.82 -23.14 -50.31
C ALA A 743 12.06 -22.23 -49.31
N LEU A 744 12.50 -21.01 -49.11
CA LEU A 744 11.84 -20.02 -48.22
C LEU A 744 10.77 -19.19 -48.94
N ARG A 745 10.76 -19.20 -50.29
CA ARG A 745 9.80 -18.40 -51.10
C ARG A 745 8.43 -19.06 -51.30
N GLN A 746 8.30 -20.34 -51.09
CA GLN A 746 7.00 -21.04 -51.21
C GLN A 746 5.98 -20.72 -50.13
N ALA A 747 6.35 -19.97 -49.10
CA ALA A 747 5.47 -19.45 -48.04
C ALA A 747 5.01 -17.98 -48.21
N GLN A 748 5.35 -17.34 -49.31
CA GLN A 748 4.95 -15.95 -49.58
C GLN A 748 3.62 -15.91 -50.33
N GLY A 749 2.52 -15.58 -49.64
CA GLY A 749 1.27 -15.13 -50.29
C GLY A 749 1.46 -13.78 -51.00
N PRO A 750 0.47 -13.34 -51.80
CA PRO A 750 0.57 -12.13 -52.64
C PRO A 750 0.92 -10.90 -51.79
N ALA A 751 1.78 -10.04 -52.40
CA ALA A 751 2.22 -8.79 -51.76
C ALA A 751 0.99 -7.94 -51.37
N LYS A 752 0.81 -7.72 -50.07
CA LYS A 752 -0.17 -6.75 -49.57
C LYS A 752 0.31 -5.35 -49.82
N GLU A 753 -0.59 -4.40 -50.15
CA GLU A 753 -0.30 -2.98 -50.25
C GLU A 753 0.46 -2.50 -49.00
N GLY A 754 1.57 -1.77 -49.21
CA GLY A 754 2.47 -1.38 -48.11
C GLY A 754 1.77 -0.51 -47.07
N LYS A 755 1.81 -0.92 -45.84
CA LYS A 755 1.22 -0.19 -44.68
C LYS A 755 2.06 1.01 -44.22
N GLY A 756 3.16 1.30 -44.90
CA GLY A 756 4.10 2.36 -44.48
C GLY A 756 5.44 1.82 -43.97
N SER A 757 6.24 2.66 -43.33
CA SER A 757 7.54 2.29 -42.78
C SER A 757 7.58 2.48 -41.27
N VAL A 758 8.39 1.67 -40.58
CA VAL A 758 8.65 1.76 -39.14
C VAL A 758 10.15 1.85 -38.85
N CYS A 759 10.55 2.62 -37.84
CA CYS A 759 11.93 2.65 -37.37
C CYS A 759 12.08 1.65 -36.23
N LEU A 760 12.95 0.65 -36.37
CA LEU A 760 13.27 -0.29 -35.31
C LEU A 760 14.50 0.17 -34.53
N PHE A 761 14.34 0.45 -33.26
CA PHE A 761 15.44 0.67 -32.31
C PHE A 761 16.09 -0.67 -31.96
N ALA A 762 17.24 -0.93 -32.57
CA ALA A 762 18.03 -2.14 -32.30
C ALA A 762 18.90 -1.89 -31.07
N ASP A 763 18.29 -2.03 -29.87
CA ASP A 763 19.01 -1.89 -28.62
C ASP A 763 20.19 -2.86 -28.48
N GLU A 764 21.04 -2.61 -27.50
CA GLU A 764 22.27 -3.36 -27.27
C GLU A 764 22.06 -4.86 -27.07
N PHE A 765 21.00 -5.27 -26.39
CA PHE A 765 20.72 -6.70 -26.12
C PHE A 765 20.12 -7.38 -27.35
N THR A 766 19.11 -6.78 -27.93
CA THR A 766 18.50 -7.27 -29.17
C THR A 766 19.51 -7.32 -30.33
N ASN A 767 20.46 -6.37 -30.37
CA ASN A 767 21.46 -6.34 -31.45
C ASN A 767 22.55 -7.41 -31.28
N TYR A 768 23.01 -7.68 -30.04
CA TYR A 768 24.22 -8.48 -29.80
C TYR A 768 23.98 -9.83 -29.12
N ASN A 769 22.95 -9.94 -28.26
CA ASN A 769 22.72 -11.15 -27.45
C ASN A 769 21.51 -11.96 -27.95
N GLU A 770 20.46 -11.29 -28.37
CA GLU A 770 19.17 -11.88 -28.76
C GLU A 770 18.81 -11.50 -30.20
N SER A 771 19.80 -11.51 -31.10
CA SER A 771 19.60 -11.09 -32.48
C SER A 771 18.60 -11.95 -33.26
N ASP A 772 18.38 -13.21 -32.86
CA ASP A 772 17.36 -14.09 -33.42
C ASP A 772 15.93 -13.58 -33.16
N ILE A 773 15.68 -13.01 -31.95
CA ILE A 773 14.40 -12.34 -31.62
C ILE A 773 14.22 -11.10 -32.48
N GLY A 774 15.28 -10.27 -32.58
CA GLY A 774 15.29 -9.10 -33.44
C GLY A 774 15.03 -9.43 -34.92
N ILE A 775 15.65 -10.47 -35.44
CA ILE A 775 15.44 -10.97 -36.82
C ILE A 775 13.99 -11.39 -37.02
N LYS A 776 13.42 -12.17 -36.10
CA LYS A 776 12.02 -12.60 -36.16
C LYS A 776 11.04 -11.41 -36.13
N ALA A 777 11.35 -10.39 -35.33
CA ALA A 777 10.54 -9.18 -35.27
C ALA A 777 10.58 -8.39 -36.58
N VAL A 778 11.74 -8.23 -37.21
CA VAL A 778 11.85 -7.61 -38.55
C VAL A 778 11.03 -8.41 -39.57
N MET A 779 11.21 -9.74 -39.63
CA MET A 779 10.45 -10.61 -40.52
C MET A 779 8.93 -10.55 -40.27
N LEU A 780 8.49 -10.42 -39.03
CA LEU A 780 7.07 -10.25 -38.69
C LEU A 780 6.54 -8.92 -39.23
N LEU A 781 7.23 -7.83 -38.97
CA LEU A 781 6.82 -6.49 -39.42
C LEU A 781 6.76 -6.42 -40.96
N GLU A 782 7.76 -6.98 -41.65
CA GLU A 782 7.77 -7.07 -43.14
C GLU A 782 6.60 -7.92 -43.65
N ARG A 783 6.29 -9.07 -43.03
CA ARG A 783 5.11 -9.87 -43.38
C ARG A 783 3.78 -9.17 -43.14
N LEU A 784 3.75 -8.26 -42.17
CA LEU A 784 2.59 -7.41 -41.90
C LEU A 784 2.46 -6.24 -42.91
N GLY A 785 3.44 -6.07 -43.80
CA GLY A 785 3.43 -5.08 -44.88
C GLY A 785 4.16 -3.79 -44.53
N TYR A 786 4.98 -3.76 -43.48
CA TYR A 786 5.79 -2.58 -43.12
C TYR A 786 7.18 -2.68 -43.74
N ASP A 787 7.72 -1.51 -44.16
CA ASP A 787 9.14 -1.36 -44.47
C ASP A 787 9.91 -1.06 -43.17
N VAL A 788 10.86 -1.92 -42.79
CA VAL A 788 11.59 -1.82 -41.55
C VAL A 788 12.91 -1.10 -41.75
N ILE A 789 13.08 0.05 -41.14
CA ILE A 789 14.29 0.85 -41.14
C ILE A 789 14.99 0.69 -39.79
N ILE A 790 16.29 0.32 -39.79
CA ILE A 790 17.11 0.34 -38.56
C ILE A 790 18.08 1.53 -38.69
N PRO A 791 17.69 2.71 -38.14
CA PRO A 791 18.54 3.90 -38.26
C PRO A 791 19.81 3.75 -37.44
N ARG A 792 20.81 4.57 -37.72
CA ARG A 792 22.01 4.65 -36.88
C ARG A 792 21.64 5.33 -35.56
N HIS A 793 22.01 4.73 -34.43
CA HIS A 793 21.80 5.27 -33.08
C HIS A 793 22.86 4.71 -32.12
N ARG A 794 22.93 5.26 -30.92
CA ARG A 794 23.73 4.78 -29.80
C ARG A 794 23.00 3.65 -29.07
N GLU A 795 23.67 3.07 -28.07
CA GLU A 795 23.00 2.24 -27.05
C GLU A 795 21.81 2.97 -26.39
N SER A 796 20.92 2.24 -25.72
CA SER A 796 19.74 2.83 -25.05
C SER A 796 20.09 3.74 -23.85
N GLY A 797 21.31 3.70 -23.33
CA GLY A 797 21.67 4.37 -22.08
C GLY A 797 21.05 3.74 -20.82
N ARG A 798 20.26 2.68 -20.95
CA ARG A 798 19.58 2.02 -19.83
C ARG A 798 20.56 1.46 -18.81
N THR A 799 21.70 0.94 -19.23
CA THR A 799 22.75 0.46 -18.33
C THR A 799 23.33 1.59 -17.48
N PHE A 800 23.52 2.78 -18.03
CA PHE A 800 23.94 3.97 -17.29
C PHE A 800 22.88 4.40 -16.28
N LEU A 801 21.60 4.48 -16.69
CA LEU A 801 20.49 4.84 -15.82
C LEU A 801 20.41 3.90 -14.60
N SER A 802 20.41 2.59 -14.86
CA SER A 802 20.26 1.59 -13.79
C SER A 802 21.45 1.53 -12.82
N LYS A 803 22.62 2.03 -13.23
CA LYS A 803 23.84 2.09 -12.43
C LYS A 803 24.16 3.48 -11.88
N GLY A 804 23.24 4.45 -12.03
CA GLY A 804 23.37 5.79 -11.47
C GLY A 804 24.42 6.67 -12.14
N LEU A 805 24.78 6.39 -13.39
CA LEU A 805 25.69 7.24 -14.19
C LEU A 805 24.88 8.20 -15.07
N LEU A 806 24.08 9.05 -14.43
CA LEU A 806 23.07 9.89 -15.09
C LEU A 806 23.67 10.86 -16.09
N ARG A 807 24.86 11.43 -15.81
CA ARG A 807 25.53 12.34 -16.77
C ARG A 807 25.88 11.63 -18.07
N SER A 808 26.27 10.34 -18.00
CA SER A 808 26.53 9.52 -19.18
C SER A 808 25.22 9.15 -19.89
N ALA A 809 24.17 8.82 -19.14
CA ALA A 809 22.84 8.54 -19.68
C ALA A 809 22.28 9.76 -20.43
N LYS A 810 22.37 10.96 -19.84
CA LYS A 810 21.97 12.24 -20.46
C LYS A 810 22.65 12.46 -21.80
N LYS A 811 23.97 12.26 -21.86
CA LYS A 811 24.74 12.40 -23.11
C LYS A 811 24.22 11.44 -24.19
N VAL A 812 24.00 10.18 -23.84
CA VAL A 812 23.49 9.15 -24.76
C VAL A 812 22.06 9.49 -25.23
N ALA A 813 21.20 9.97 -24.31
CA ALA A 813 19.84 10.37 -24.63
C ALA A 813 19.84 11.50 -25.67
N ILE A 814 20.60 12.56 -25.45
CA ILE A 814 20.72 13.69 -26.39
C ILE A 814 21.27 13.22 -27.77
N GLU A 815 22.32 12.38 -27.78
CA GLU A 815 22.87 11.84 -29.05
C GLU A 815 21.82 11.01 -29.80
N ASN A 816 21.01 10.17 -29.09
CA ASN A 816 19.95 9.38 -29.72
C ASN A 816 18.82 10.26 -30.26
N ILE A 817 18.36 11.25 -29.51
CA ILE A 817 17.33 12.20 -29.95
C ILE A 817 17.79 12.88 -31.27
N LEU A 818 19.00 13.41 -31.26
CA LEU A 818 19.54 14.10 -32.45
C LEU A 818 19.73 13.18 -33.66
N MET A 819 20.07 11.90 -33.44
CA MET A 819 20.25 10.92 -34.52
C MET A 819 18.94 10.41 -35.11
N LEU A 820 17.87 10.39 -34.28
CA LEU A 820 16.60 9.74 -34.62
C LEU A 820 15.50 10.71 -35.04
N LYS A 821 15.56 11.99 -34.66
CA LYS A 821 14.49 12.99 -34.90
C LYS A 821 14.05 13.12 -36.37
N ASP A 822 14.97 12.94 -37.33
CA ASP A 822 14.65 13.05 -38.77
C ASP A 822 14.08 11.73 -39.34
N TYR A 823 14.19 10.64 -38.59
CA TYR A 823 13.65 9.32 -38.96
C TYR A 823 12.27 9.04 -38.40
N VAL A 824 11.94 9.59 -37.24
CA VAL A 824 10.72 9.30 -36.48
C VAL A 824 9.65 10.34 -36.75
N SER A 825 8.41 9.90 -36.98
CA SER A 825 7.22 10.75 -37.12
C SER A 825 5.95 9.93 -36.86
N ASP A 826 4.78 10.57 -36.79
CA ASP A 826 3.48 9.89 -36.65
C ASP A 826 3.25 8.83 -37.74
N LYS A 827 3.77 9.05 -38.95
CA LYS A 827 3.68 8.11 -40.07
C LYS A 827 4.80 7.06 -40.09
N ARG A 828 5.82 7.23 -39.27
CA ARG A 828 6.99 6.35 -39.18
C ARG A 828 7.42 6.24 -37.72
N PRO A 829 6.66 5.49 -36.88
CA PRO A 829 6.91 5.40 -35.47
C PRO A 829 8.20 4.65 -35.14
N LEU A 830 8.81 5.00 -34.00
CA LEU A 830 9.91 4.25 -33.41
C LEU A 830 9.35 3.07 -32.64
N VAL A 831 9.76 1.87 -32.97
CA VAL A 831 9.40 0.63 -32.28
C VAL A 831 10.65 -0.04 -31.71
N GLY A 832 10.51 -0.78 -30.63
CA GLY A 832 11.60 -1.53 -29.99
C GLY A 832 11.10 -2.84 -29.40
N ILE A 833 12.02 -3.76 -29.17
CA ILE A 833 11.71 -5.12 -28.67
C ILE A 833 11.96 -5.18 -27.17
N GLU A 834 13.06 -4.59 -26.70
CA GLU A 834 13.39 -4.52 -25.28
C GLU A 834 12.61 -3.37 -24.62
N PRO A 835 11.59 -3.69 -23.76
CA PRO A 835 10.71 -2.66 -23.18
C PRO A 835 11.46 -1.59 -22.41
N SER A 836 12.47 -1.98 -21.62
CA SER A 836 13.22 -1.02 -20.80
C SER A 836 14.05 -0.04 -21.63
N ALA A 837 14.47 -0.44 -22.82
CA ALA A 837 15.21 0.41 -23.74
C ALA A 837 14.28 1.35 -24.50
N ILE A 838 13.22 0.84 -25.13
CA ILE A 838 12.32 1.67 -25.96
C ILE A 838 11.49 2.64 -25.11
N LEU A 839 11.02 2.21 -23.93
CA LEU A 839 10.24 3.07 -23.05
C LEU A 839 11.05 4.24 -22.47
N SER A 840 12.39 4.17 -22.48
CA SER A 840 13.22 5.31 -22.07
C SER A 840 12.96 6.56 -22.92
N PHE A 841 12.58 6.41 -24.21
CA PHE A 841 12.20 7.53 -25.09
C PHE A 841 10.92 8.24 -24.66
N ARG A 842 10.00 7.55 -23.98
CA ARG A 842 8.74 8.13 -23.47
C ARG A 842 8.84 8.62 -22.03
N ASP A 843 9.81 8.15 -21.26
CA ASP A 843 9.87 8.38 -19.83
C ASP A 843 11.11 9.19 -19.42
N GLU A 844 12.33 8.62 -19.52
CA GLU A 844 13.51 9.31 -18.99
C GLU A 844 14.12 10.33 -19.96
N TYR A 845 14.10 10.08 -21.27
CA TYR A 845 14.75 10.96 -22.24
C TYR A 845 14.18 12.37 -22.25
N PRO A 846 12.83 12.57 -22.30
CA PRO A 846 12.25 13.91 -22.23
C PRO A 846 12.70 14.69 -21.00
N GLU A 847 12.85 14.01 -19.89
CA GLU A 847 13.22 14.65 -18.62
C GLU A 847 14.72 14.98 -18.54
N ILE A 848 15.62 14.02 -18.89
CA ILE A 848 17.06 14.22 -18.71
C ILE A 848 17.72 15.02 -19.85
N ALA A 849 17.13 15.04 -21.05
CA ALA A 849 17.68 15.76 -22.18
C ALA A 849 17.64 17.29 -22.01
N GLY A 850 16.68 17.76 -21.21
CA GLY A 850 16.48 19.18 -20.92
C GLY A 850 15.53 19.88 -21.91
N PRO A 851 15.06 21.09 -21.59
CA PRO A 851 13.98 21.77 -22.33
C PRO A 851 14.22 21.96 -23.82
N GLN A 852 15.48 22.18 -24.19
CA GLN A 852 15.86 22.39 -25.59
C GLN A 852 15.77 21.13 -26.48
N HIS A 853 15.54 19.96 -25.92
CA HIS A 853 15.43 18.68 -26.60
C HIS A 853 14.14 17.91 -26.24
N SER A 854 13.34 18.41 -25.34
CA SER A 854 12.11 17.71 -24.84
C SER A 854 11.09 17.50 -25.95
N ASP A 855 10.90 18.51 -26.83
CA ASP A 855 9.93 18.43 -27.93
C ASP A 855 10.34 17.45 -29.04
N ALA A 856 11.63 17.13 -29.12
CA ALA A 856 12.17 16.17 -30.09
C ALA A 856 12.33 14.75 -29.48
N ALA A 857 12.17 14.61 -28.15
CA ALA A 857 12.28 13.33 -27.45
C ALA A 857 10.97 12.59 -27.41
#